data_72dd35f7994e4af793585a1017a375a6
#
_entry.id   72dd35f7994e4af793585a1017a375a6
#
_cell.length_a   1.000
_cell.length_b   1.000
_cell.length_c   1.000
_cell.angle_alpha   90.00
_cell.angle_beta   90.00
_cell.angle_gamma   90.00
#
_symmetry.space_group_name_H-M   'P 1'
#
loop_
_entity.id
_entity.type
_entity.pdbx_description
1 polymer ?
#
loop_
_entity_poly.entity_id
_entity_poly.type
_entity_poly.pdbx_seq_one_letter_code
_entity_poly.pdbx_strand_id
1 'polypeptide(L)'
;MNAATMTMTMTNLRPTSDRSFARSFSTLIILGSLLVASASAQSANPSSPTKSPTPVPGAANLAGEVLQLETFNVSGSLIAGASTFTSPTPVLVIDQTALLAAAPINLADGLKQLPSLAPGGGQTVGGGTGNNSANFLNLRGLGVTRTLTLLDGRRFTPSGPTGQVDVNLMPQGLVDRVDVVNGGASAAYGSDAVGGVVNFVLNKEFVGFKSDFLLGQSQQGDNQEYKGSVTFGTKYLNGRGHLVFSGEYVESKGVNGDGRDFRREETNQIPEPGNTTKVIRVADIRSPFTPGGHIVNGVGGTAANNALIRGIKFGPGGTQSPYDYGRFSTTIGTANGFQSGGDGFRIGTAQEIVRPLTRKNLFLRNDFKLLENFSFFVEGGFSETQMNQQNSPTTHLLTIRSDNAFLNRAAPDLVARMTTLGVTSFTMNRLTLERGLTVSKVNDQNRRVLVGFNAKIGGWDWETSLQSGTNDISIPIVNNLITARMAVAADAILVGGQIVPRAAGANPGSVAFNPFGAGSPSAAALDYVMGTTQFEETSSQDVIESKVAGEVFDLPAGPVAVAAGLHWRKLESTTTTDALSIAGAYRLANNQPFTGNYTIMEEFAETQIPLLKDLPLVKKLTASLAFRHADYSTSGDANSWKAGAVWELNADLRVRASRSRDIRAPNINELFSAGRQTNGNISDNFAGGTGLSFQGVPNINSGNPDLKPEVSDSTVIGFVYQPMWLKGASFAVDFYTTEIADAIFLAGGQEAVRECSINPSSPLCSFVTRGPTSASPRAIIQTRTSSVNLNSEFSRGVDFEASYRIPLNTWFAAVRPGNLTVRAIAGYIDEYSRVSPLTPTQINLAGNGIANPGSGTAALPRIRGNLSLSHSRNAFSSFLQMRYIGRMTWDKTRILGVTTDYNAVPSTAYFDGQLTYRLPKLRQGWESEVYLNVANLLDRDPTYAPRATGATPLPTDPGLFDQVGRMFRLGLRTKF
;
A
#
# COMPACT_ATOMS: atom_id res chain seq x y z
N MET A 1 -33.32 13.43 40.38
CA MET A 1 -32.65 14.31 41.33
C MET A 1 -31.22 13.91 41.44
N ASN A 2 -30.31 14.83 41.32
CA ASN A 2 -28.87 14.88 41.35
C ASN A 2 -28.15 14.82 39.98
N ALA A 3 -27.86 16.02 39.50
CA ALA A 3 -26.90 16.32 38.47
C ALA A 3 -25.48 16.17 39.05
N ALA A 4 -24.61 15.48 38.39
CA ALA A 4 -23.18 15.46 38.65
C ALA A 4 -22.44 16.23 37.55
N THR A 5 -21.93 17.37 37.95
CA THR A 5 -21.07 18.25 37.15
C THR A 5 -19.71 17.60 36.92
N MET A 6 -19.34 17.35 35.70
CA MET A 6 -18.03 16.80 35.33
C MET A 6 -17.10 17.95 34.94
N THR A 7 -16.21 18.30 35.86
CA THR A 7 -15.16 19.30 35.66
C THR A 7 -14.02 18.69 34.88
N MET A 8 -13.79 19.20 33.65
CA MET A 8 -12.68 18.80 32.81
C MET A 8 -11.42 19.53 33.22
N THR A 9 -10.46 18.83 33.81
CA THR A 9 -9.11 19.34 34.09
C THR A 9 -8.25 19.25 32.82
N MET A 10 -7.90 20.40 32.26
CA MET A 10 -6.89 20.51 31.19
C MET A 10 -5.50 20.27 31.78
N THR A 11 -4.86 19.17 31.46
CA THR A 11 -3.44 18.94 31.71
C THR A 11 -2.60 19.40 30.51
N ASN A 12 -1.62 20.20 30.83
CA ASN A 12 -0.65 20.88 29.98
C ASN A 12 0.00 19.97 28.92
N LEU A 13 -0.27 20.22 27.64
CA LEU A 13 0.58 19.85 26.52
C LEU A 13 1.50 21.03 26.20
N ARG A 14 2.80 20.87 26.40
CA ARG A 14 3.82 21.83 25.95
C ARG A 14 3.86 21.80 24.41
N PRO A 15 3.83 22.97 23.74
CA PRO A 15 4.01 23.04 22.30
C PRO A 15 5.49 22.89 21.96
N THR A 16 5.84 21.89 21.15
CA THR A 16 7.11 21.86 20.42
C THR A 16 7.14 22.99 19.40
N SER A 17 8.24 23.67 19.37
CA SER A 17 8.47 24.89 18.62
C SER A 17 8.46 24.66 17.11
N ASP A 18 7.39 25.03 16.45
CA ASP A 18 7.44 25.32 15.01
C ASP A 18 6.69 26.63 14.72
N ARG A 19 7.38 27.76 15.07
CA ARG A 19 6.87 29.12 14.84
C ARG A 19 7.07 29.61 13.39
N SER A 20 7.75 28.83 12.54
CA SER A 20 8.09 29.28 11.17
C SER A 20 6.92 29.08 10.19
N PHE A 21 6.23 27.96 10.26
CA PHE A 21 5.17 27.62 9.31
C PHE A 21 3.86 28.39 9.57
N ALA A 22 3.50 28.57 10.84
CA ALA A 22 2.32 29.37 11.20
C ALA A 22 2.44 30.84 10.75
N ARG A 23 3.66 31.38 10.73
CA ARG A 23 3.92 32.76 10.20
C ARG A 23 3.81 32.83 8.69
N SER A 24 4.27 31.80 7.94
CA SER A 24 4.15 31.78 6.48
C SER A 24 2.70 31.59 6.04
N PHE A 25 1.93 30.76 6.71
CA PHE A 25 0.51 30.56 6.38
C PHE A 25 -0.36 31.76 6.76
N SER A 26 -0.10 32.41 7.89
CA SER A 26 -0.79 33.66 8.29
C SER A 26 -0.48 34.79 7.35
N THR A 27 0.75 34.90 6.83
CA THR A 27 1.15 35.95 5.87
C THR A 27 0.49 35.75 4.50
N LEU A 28 0.29 34.49 4.06
CA LEU A 28 -0.40 34.20 2.81
C LEU A 28 -1.90 34.49 2.88
N ILE A 29 -2.53 34.25 4.03
CA ILE A 29 -3.96 34.57 4.25
C ILE A 29 -4.14 36.10 4.37
N ILE A 30 -3.21 36.81 4.98
CA ILE A 30 -3.25 38.28 5.10
C ILE A 30 -3.00 38.96 3.74
N LEU A 31 -2.10 38.44 2.88
CA LEU A 31 -1.95 38.93 1.51
C LEU A 31 -3.20 38.71 0.65
N GLY A 32 -3.86 37.55 0.80
CA GLY A 32 -5.14 37.28 0.12
C GLY A 32 -6.28 38.22 0.57
N SER A 33 -6.33 38.56 1.86
CA SER A 33 -7.35 39.47 2.40
C SER A 33 -7.06 40.94 2.13
N LEU A 34 -5.80 41.36 2.00
CA LEU A 34 -5.42 42.72 1.64
C LEU A 34 -5.71 43.05 0.16
N LEU A 35 -5.65 42.08 -0.74
CA LEU A 35 -6.05 42.22 -2.15
C LEU A 35 -7.56 42.38 -2.36
N VAL A 36 -8.39 41.87 -1.43
CA VAL A 36 -9.85 41.98 -1.46
C VAL A 36 -10.34 43.34 -0.91
N ALA A 37 -9.59 43.95 0.03
CA ALA A 37 -9.97 45.22 0.67
C ALA A 37 -9.72 46.49 -0.19
N SER A 38 -8.86 46.40 -1.24
CA SER A 38 -8.56 47.55 -2.10
C SER A 38 -9.46 47.73 -3.34
N ALA A 39 -10.42 46.82 -3.56
CA ALA A 39 -11.30 46.83 -4.75
C ALA A 39 -12.70 47.42 -4.49
N SER A 40 -12.96 48.04 -3.32
CA SER A 40 -14.31 48.47 -2.93
C SER A 40 -14.62 49.97 -3.09
N ALA A 41 -13.87 50.69 -3.91
CA ALA A 41 -14.14 52.11 -4.12
C ALA A 41 -14.13 52.48 -5.61
N GLN A 42 -15.23 52.29 -6.29
CA GLN A 42 -15.75 53.18 -7.31
C GLN A 42 -17.12 52.68 -7.83
N SER A 43 -18.17 53.36 -7.40
CA SER A 43 -19.51 53.29 -7.97
C SER A 43 -19.71 54.40 -9.00
N ALA A 44 -20.19 54.08 -10.18
CA ALA A 44 -20.93 55.01 -11.02
C ALA A 44 -21.94 54.28 -11.90
N ASN A 45 -23.11 54.86 -12.00
CA ASN A 45 -24.44 54.35 -12.33
C ASN A 45 -24.72 54.32 -13.86
N PRO A 46 -25.96 53.95 -14.30
CA PRO A 46 -26.15 52.95 -15.35
C PRO A 46 -26.72 53.55 -16.66
N SER A 47 -26.66 52.82 -17.75
CA SER A 47 -27.47 53.04 -18.93
C SER A 47 -28.12 51.73 -19.41
N SER A 48 -29.39 51.87 -19.72
CA SER A 48 -30.44 50.81 -19.94
C SER A 48 -30.31 49.97 -21.20
N PRO A 49 -31.19 48.97 -21.41
CA PRO A 49 -30.88 47.72 -22.06
C PRO A 49 -31.31 47.64 -23.51
N THR A 50 -30.57 46.90 -24.31
CA THR A 50 -31.01 46.44 -25.63
C THR A 50 -31.53 45.03 -25.56
N LYS A 51 -32.74 44.85 -25.97
CA LYS A 51 -33.50 43.58 -26.04
C LYS A 51 -32.82 42.57 -26.97
N SER A 52 -32.57 41.37 -26.48
CA SER A 52 -32.40 40.19 -27.30
C SER A 52 -33.70 39.43 -27.51
N PRO A 53 -33.96 38.80 -28.64
CA PRO A 53 -35.26 38.20 -28.96
C PRO A 53 -35.50 36.87 -28.22
N THR A 54 -36.74 36.73 -27.83
CA THR A 54 -37.35 35.52 -27.20
C THR A 54 -37.33 34.32 -28.16
N PRO A 55 -36.97 33.10 -27.72
CA PRO A 55 -37.21 31.91 -28.54
C PRO A 55 -38.69 31.50 -28.46
N VAL A 56 -39.27 31.26 -29.60
CA VAL A 56 -40.62 30.72 -29.81
C VAL A 56 -40.62 29.22 -29.40
N PRO A 57 -41.64 28.72 -28.66
CA PRO A 57 -41.78 27.29 -28.41
C PRO A 57 -42.40 26.62 -29.64
N GLY A 58 -41.64 25.76 -30.27
CA GLY A 58 -42.11 25.00 -31.40
C GLY A 58 -41.30 23.77 -31.70
N ALA A 59 -41.96 22.65 -31.65
CA ALA A 59 -41.61 21.31 -32.19
C ALA A 59 -40.50 20.52 -31.48
N ALA A 60 -40.94 19.55 -30.73
CA ALA A 60 -40.15 18.40 -30.31
C ALA A 60 -39.58 17.68 -31.56
N ASN A 61 -38.34 17.90 -31.89
CA ASN A 61 -37.56 17.03 -32.78
C ASN A 61 -37.07 15.83 -31.98
N LEU A 62 -37.78 14.71 -32.10
CA LEU A 62 -37.30 13.36 -31.78
C LEU A 62 -36.29 12.89 -32.86
N ALA A 63 -35.24 13.64 -33.07
CA ALA A 63 -34.06 13.17 -33.80
C ALA A 63 -33.07 12.69 -32.71
N GLY A 64 -32.74 11.37 -32.73
CA GLY A 64 -31.97 10.73 -31.70
C GLY A 64 -30.69 11.47 -31.39
N GLU A 65 -30.61 11.92 -30.15
CA GLU A 65 -29.38 12.39 -29.55
C GLU A 65 -28.36 11.23 -29.63
N VAL A 66 -27.35 11.41 -30.48
CA VAL A 66 -26.19 10.53 -30.53
C VAL A 66 -25.55 10.64 -29.15
N LEU A 67 -25.81 9.66 -28.29
CA LEU A 67 -25.14 9.52 -27.03
C LEU A 67 -23.64 9.25 -27.30
N GLN A 68 -22.88 10.32 -27.50
CA GLN A 68 -21.42 10.24 -27.40
C GLN A 68 -21.12 9.87 -25.95
N LEU A 69 -20.44 8.74 -25.77
CA LEU A 69 -19.71 8.48 -24.53
C LEU A 69 -18.85 9.72 -24.25
N GLU A 70 -18.95 10.29 -23.07
CA GLU A 70 -18.21 11.50 -22.72
C GLU A 70 -16.74 11.29 -23.04
N THR A 71 -16.20 12.10 -23.95
CA THR A 71 -14.80 12.09 -24.32
C THR A 71 -14.04 12.89 -23.27
N PHE A 72 -13.47 12.20 -22.28
CA PHE A 72 -12.58 12.84 -21.33
C PHE A 72 -11.21 13.08 -21.97
N ASN A 73 -10.59 14.22 -21.68
CA ASN A 73 -9.16 14.40 -21.87
C ASN A 73 -8.47 13.51 -20.85
N VAL A 74 -7.83 12.43 -21.32
CA VAL A 74 -7.25 11.41 -20.43
C VAL A 74 -5.75 11.60 -20.25
N SER A 75 -5.25 11.10 -19.14
CA SER A 75 -3.83 10.97 -18.86
C SER A 75 -3.11 10.06 -19.87
N GLY A 76 -1.81 10.24 -20.07
CA GLY A 76 -0.99 9.41 -20.96
C GLY A 76 -0.37 10.17 -22.11
N SER A 77 -0.72 11.44 -22.32
CA SER A 77 -0.11 12.40 -23.22
C SER A 77 -0.12 13.80 -22.60
N LEU A 78 0.88 14.60 -22.89
CA LEU A 78 0.97 16.02 -22.51
C LEU A 78 0.25 16.93 -23.51
N ILE A 79 -0.12 16.39 -24.67
CA ILE A 79 -0.87 17.09 -25.71
C ILE A 79 -2.37 16.96 -25.38
N ALA A 80 -3.05 18.11 -25.30
CA ALA A 80 -4.50 18.16 -25.02
C ALA A 80 -5.32 17.45 -26.12
N GLY A 81 -6.46 16.84 -25.73
CA GLY A 81 -7.41 16.22 -26.68
C GLY A 81 -7.24 14.70 -26.87
N ALA A 82 -6.31 14.04 -26.19
CA ALA A 82 -6.28 12.59 -26.14
C ALA A 82 -7.48 12.04 -25.35
N SER A 83 -8.19 11.06 -25.90
CA SER A 83 -9.31 10.35 -25.24
C SER A 83 -8.92 8.90 -24.97
N THR A 84 -9.72 8.19 -24.16
CA THR A 84 -9.54 6.74 -23.91
C THR A 84 -9.43 5.93 -25.20
N PHE A 85 -10.07 6.40 -26.28
CA PHE A 85 -10.15 5.69 -27.54
C PHE A 85 -9.10 6.16 -28.57
N THR A 86 -8.52 7.35 -28.40
CA THR A 86 -7.52 7.93 -29.32
C THR A 86 -6.10 7.91 -28.76
N SER A 87 -5.91 7.42 -27.54
CA SER A 87 -4.58 7.20 -26.97
C SER A 87 -3.95 5.92 -27.51
N PRO A 88 -2.68 5.93 -27.95
CA PRO A 88 -1.97 4.72 -28.38
C PRO A 88 -1.67 3.77 -27.21
N THR A 89 -1.70 4.27 -25.97
CA THR A 89 -1.60 3.46 -24.76
C THR A 89 -2.99 3.29 -24.16
N PRO A 90 -3.37 2.08 -23.71
CA PRO A 90 -4.65 1.85 -23.04
C PRO A 90 -4.81 2.72 -21.80
N VAL A 91 -5.91 3.45 -21.71
CA VAL A 91 -6.28 4.22 -20.52
C VAL A 91 -7.66 3.77 -20.05
N LEU A 92 -7.72 3.21 -18.83
CA LEU A 92 -8.96 2.87 -18.17
C LEU A 92 -9.42 4.06 -17.32
N VAL A 93 -10.59 4.61 -17.63
CA VAL A 93 -11.19 5.70 -16.85
C VAL A 93 -12.24 5.16 -15.91
N ILE A 94 -12.16 5.56 -14.66
CA ILE A 94 -13.15 5.23 -13.63
C ILE A 94 -13.75 6.54 -13.12
N ASP A 95 -14.98 6.78 -13.45
CA ASP A 95 -15.72 7.97 -13.04
C ASP A 95 -16.07 7.96 -11.54
N GLN A 96 -16.43 9.13 -11.00
CA GLN A 96 -16.80 9.29 -9.59
C GLN A 96 -17.94 8.37 -9.17
N THR A 97 -18.93 8.15 -10.06
CA THR A 97 -20.11 7.32 -9.73
C THR A 97 -19.72 5.88 -9.49
N ALA A 98 -18.86 5.31 -10.35
CA ALA A 98 -18.34 3.95 -10.21
C ALA A 98 -17.44 3.82 -8.97
N LEU A 99 -16.59 4.84 -8.70
CA LEU A 99 -15.73 4.86 -7.52
C LEU A 99 -16.55 4.86 -6.23
N LEU A 100 -17.57 5.72 -6.14
CA LEU A 100 -18.41 5.84 -4.95
C LEU A 100 -19.33 4.62 -4.74
N ALA A 101 -19.72 3.93 -5.82
CA ALA A 101 -20.51 2.70 -5.72
C ALA A 101 -19.66 1.50 -5.25
N ALA A 102 -18.40 1.42 -5.68
CA ALA A 102 -17.49 0.31 -5.34
C ALA A 102 -16.80 0.50 -3.98
N ALA A 103 -16.43 1.73 -3.62
CA ALA A 103 -15.62 2.03 -2.44
C ALA A 103 -16.06 3.33 -1.75
N PRO A 104 -17.14 3.29 -0.97
CA PRO A 104 -17.70 4.51 -0.41
C PRO A 104 -16.80 5.19 0.62
N ILE A 105 -15.88 4.45 1.26
CA ILE A 105 -15.06 4.97 2.36
C ILE A 105 -13.61 5.25 1.98
N ASN A 106 -13.03 4.45 1.08
CA ASN A 106 -11.63 4.57 0.65
C ASN A 106 -11.49 4.24 -0.83
N LEU A 107 -11.08 5.23 -1.64
CA LEU A 107 -10.91 5.04 -3.09
C LEU A 107 -9.86 3.99 -3.44
N ALA A 108 -8.77 3.88 -2.64
CA ALA A 108 -7.74 2.89 -2.90
C ALA A 108 -8.27 1.45 -2.84
N ASP A 109 -9.20 1.16 -1.93
CA ASP A 109 -9.77 -0.17 -1.82
C ASP A 109 -10.68 -0.52 -3.02
N GLY A 110 -11.36 0.48 -3.58
CA GLY A 110 -12.09 0.34 -4.84
C GLY A 110 -11.16 0.11 -6.03
N LEU A 111 -10.07 0.86 -6.11
CA LEU A 111 -9.09 0.72 -7.19
C LEU A 111 -8.38 -0.66 -7.16
N LYS A 112 -8.04 -1.19 -5.99
CA LYS A 112 -7.45 -2.52 -5.84
C LYS A 112 -8.35 -3.67 -6.32
N GLN A 113 -9.64 -3.42 -6.47
CA GLN A 113 -10.56 -4.38 -7.08
C GLN A 113 -10.35 -4.50 -8.59
N LEU A 114 -9.73 -3.51 -9.24
CA LEU A 114 -9.46 -3.56 -10.68
C LEU A 114 -8.52 -4.71 -11.03
N PRO A 115 -8.77 -5.42 -12.14
CA PRO A 115 -7.94 -6.55 -12.56
C PRO A 115 -6.47 -6.20 -12.80
N SER A 116 -6.18 -4.98 -13.31
CA SER A 116 -4.83 -4.50 -13.57
C SER A 116 -4.06 -4.07 -12.33
N LEU A 117 -4.71 -3.91 -11.17
CA LEU A 117 -4.08 -3.51 -9.91
C LEU A 117 -3.93 -4.72 -8.97
N ALA A 118 -2.70 -5.13 -8.72
CA ALA A 118 -2.36 -6.12 -7.71
C ALA A 118 -2.36 -5.50 -6.29
N PRO A 119 -2.42 -6.31 -5.23
CA PRO A 119 -2.29 -5.82 -3.86
C PRO A 119 -0.99 -5.05 -3.64
N GLY A 120 -1.06 -3.87 -3.03
CA GLY A 120 0.10 -2.99 -2.78
C GLY A 120 0.20 -2.48 -1.33
N GLY A 121 -0.66 -2.93 -0.43
CA GLY A 121 -0.74 -2.46 0.97
C GLY A 121 -2.17 -2.15 1.38
N GLY A 122 -2.39 -1.68 2.61
CA GLY A 122 -3.69 -1.25 3.13
C GLY A 122 -4.03 -1.78 4.52
N GLN A 123 -5.22 -1.43 5.03
CA GLN A 123 -5.68 -1.77 6.37
C GLN A 123 -5.72 -3.29 6.67
N THR A 124 -5.92 -4.13 5.64
CA THR A 124 -6.09 -5.59 5.77
C THR A 124 -4.79 -6.38 5.62
N VAL A 125 -3.69 -5.74 5.25
CA VAL A 125 -2.41 -6.44 5.01
C VAL A 125 -1.71 -6.77 6.31
N GLY A 126 -1.22 -8.01 6.45
CA GLY A 126 -0.65 -8.58 7.65
C GLY A 126 0.52 -7.83 8.29
N GLY A 127 0.86 -8.25 9.50
CA GLY A 127 1.71 -7.58 10.47
C GLY A 127 3.07 -7.06 10.01
N GLY A 128 3.61 -6.14 10.79
CA GLY A 128 4.93 -5.52 10.64
C GLY A 128 5.05 -4.29 11.53
N THR A 129 6.24 -3.74 11.68
CA THR A 129 6.52 -2.61 12.56
C THR A 129 6.64 -1.27 11.84
N GLY A 130 6.47 -1.22 10.52
CA GLY A 130 6.51 -0.01 9.72
C GLY A 130 5.14 0.55 9.36
N ASN A 131 5.06 1.54 8.48
CA ASN A 131 3.80 2.05 7.92
C ASN A 131 3.20 1.07 6.89
N ASN A 132 2.87 -0.13 7.34
CA ASN A 132 2.32 -1.20 6.49
C ASN A 132 0.84 -1.01 6.15
N SER A 133 0.22 0.06 6.62
CA SER A 133 -1.19 0.37 6.41
C SER A 133 -1.41 1.42 5.33
N ALA A 134 -0.34 1.98 4.77
CA ALA A 134 -0.40 2.86 3.61
C ALA A 134 -0.99 2.14 2.39
N ASN A 135 -1.79 2.85 1.63
CA ASN A 135 -2.43 2.35 0.42
C ASN A 135 -1.60 2.70 -0.81
N PHE A 136 -0.65 1.85 -1.14
CA PHE A 136 0.14 1.95 -2.38
C PHE A 136 -0.54 1.21 -3.53
N LEU A 137 -0.35 1.69 -4.76
CA LEU A 137 -0.89 1.09 -5.97
C LEU A 137 0.18 0.26 -6.67
N ASN A 138 -0.22 -0.87 -7.29
CA ASN A 138 0.69 -1.83 -7.90
C ASN A 138 0.10 -2.32 -9.23
N LEU A 139 0.44 -1.65 -10.33
CA LEU A 139 -0.03 -2.02 -11.66
C LEU A 139 0.64 -3.32 -12.14
N ARG A 140 -0.20 -4.25 -12.62
CA ARG A 140 0.20 -5.55 -13.19
C ARG A 140 1.09 -6.40 -12.27
N GLY A 141 1.18 -6.04 -10.97
CA GLY A 141 2.02 -6.75 -10.02
C GLY A 141 3.53 -6.50 -10.18
N LEU A 142 3.93 -5.50 -11.00
CA LEU A 142 5.34 -5.18 -11.26
C LEU A 142 6.04 -4.50 -10.08
N GLY A 143 5.28 -4.12 -9.05
CA GLY A 143 5.79 -3.49 -7.83
C GLY A 143 5.24 -2.08 -7.62
N VAL A 144 5.09 -1.71 -6.36
CA VAL A 144 4.54 -0.39 -5.96
C VAL A 144 5.49 0.76 -6.31
N THR A 145 6.81 0.51 -6.40
CA THR A 145 7.83 1.48 -6.82
C THR A 145 7.90 1.69 -8.34
N ARG A 146 7.21 0.85 -9.11
CA ARG A 146 7.13 0.91 -10.58
C ARG A 146 5.76 1.36 -11.07
N THR A 147 4.93 1.87 -10.17
CA THR A 147 3.60 2.42 -10.46
C THR A 147 3.58 3.89 -10.04
N LEU A 148 3.58 4.79 -11.01
CA LEU A 148 3.56 6.22 -10.72
C LEU A 148 2.14 6.67 -10.34
N THR A 149 2.01 7.28 -9.16
CA THR A 149 0.75 7.84 -8.67
C THR A 149 0.80 9.36 -8.76
N LEU A 150 -0.19 9.95 -9.43
CA LEU A 150 -0.27 11.39 -9.70
C LEU A 150 -1.56 11.99 -9.12
N LEU A 151 -1.51 13.28 -8.82
CA LEU A 151 -2.64 14.13 -8.54
C LEU A 151 -2.71 15.24 -9.60
N ASP A 152 -3.77 15.27 -10.41
CA ASP A 152 -3.94 16.20 -11.52
C ASP A 152 -2.75 16.23 -12.51
N GLY A 153 -2.19 15.07 -12.81
CA GLY A 153 -1.04 14.91 -13.70
C GLY A 153 0.30 15.32 -13.09
N ARG A 154 0.34 15.70 -11.80
CA ARG A 154 1.56 16.11 -11.08
C ARG A 154 1.96 15.06 -10.04
N ARG A 155 3.25 14.97 -9.79
CA ARG A 155 3.78 14.11 -8.73
C ARG A 155 3.31 14.58 -7.36
N PHE A 156 2.79 13.64 -6.58
CA PHE A 156 2.45 13.89 -5.17
C PHE A 156 3.68 13.69 -4.29
N THR A 157 3.72 14.32 -3.11
CA THR A 157 4.83 14.16 -2.16
C THR A 157 4.91 12.69 -1.70
N PRO A 158 6.09 12.05 -1.79
CA PRO A 158 6.25 10.66 -1.36
C PRO A 158 5.96 10.48 0.14
N SER A 159 5.38 9.35 0.47
CA SER A 159 5.12 8.93 1.87
C SER A 159 6.31 8.13 2.41
N GLY A 160 7.52 8.68 2.27
CA GLY A 160 8.74 8.09 2.78
C GLY A 160 9.88 7.91 1.77
N PRO A 161 11.07 7.45 2.21
CA PRO A 161 12.29 7.36 1.41
C PRO A 161 12.21 6.34 0.28
N THR A 162 11.20 5.48 0.26
CA THR A 162 10.95 4.52 -0.81
C THR A 162 10.26 5.12 -2.04
N GLY A 163 9.89 6.41 -2.00
CA GLY A 163 9.33 7.14 -3.13
C GLY A 163 7.85 6.85 -3.44
N GLN A 164 7.20 6.00 -2.67
CA GLN A 164 5.80 5.59 -2.86
C GLN A 164 4.83 6.66 -2.33
N VAL A 165 3.62 6.71 -2.90
CA VAL A 165 2.56 7.65 -2.51
C VAL A 165 1.41 6.91 -1.85
N ASP A 166 1.08 7.27 -0.61
CA ASP A 166 -0.12 6.78 0.07
C ASP A 166 -1.37 7.50 -0.44
N VAL A 167 -2.25 6.77 -1.12
CA VAL A 167 -3.51 7.30 -1.66
C VAL A 167 -4.46 7.80 -0.56
N ASN A 168 -4.29 7.35 0.69
CA ASN A 168 -5.06 7.88 1.82
C ASN A 168 -4.85 9.38 2.03
N LEU A 169 -3.69 9.91 1.65
CA LEU A 169 -3.31 11.31 1.83
C LEU A 169 -3.87 12.24 0.74
N MET A 170 -4.57 11.71 -0.28
CA MET A 170 -5.17 12.49 -1.36
C MET A 170 -6.55 13.03 -1.00
N PRO A 171 -6.98 14.20 -1.56
CA PRO A 171 -8.28 14.81 -1.29
C PRO A 171 -9.42 14.07 -1.99
N GLN A 172 -9.80 12.88 -1.49
CA GLN A 172 -10.72 11.94 -2.14
C GLN A 172 -12.12 12.53 -2.39
N GLY A 173 -12.58 13.46 -1.53
CA GLY A 173 -13.87 14.15 -1.68
C GLY A 173 -13.97 15.02 -2.94
N LEU A 174 -12.84 15.43 -3.51
CA LEU A 174 -12.78 16.27 -4.73
C LEU A 174 -12.41 15.48 -5.99
N VAL A 175 -12.05 14.21 -5.88
CA VAL A 175 -11.73 13.37 -7.05
C VAL A 175 -12.96 13.23 -7.94
N ASP A 176 -12.82 13.58 -9.22
CA ASP A 176 -13.84 13.45 -10.26
C ASP A 176 -13.76 12.08 -10.94
N ARG A 177 -12.55 11.68 -11.28
CA ARG A 177 -12.25 10.38 -11.89
C ARG A 177 -10.82 9.95 -11.58
N VAL A 178 -10.53 8.69 -11.86
CA VAL A 178 -9.17 8.13 -11.84
C VAL A 178 -8.86 7.56 -13.22
N ASP A 179 -7.76 8.04 -13.79
CA ASP A 179 -7.22 7.55 -15.05
C ASP A 179 -6.11 6.53 -14.76
N VAL A 180 -6.26 5.31 -15.24
CA VAL A 180 -5.25 4.24 -15.12
C VAL A 180 -4.63 3.98 -16.49
N VAL A 181 -3.39 4.42 -16.67
CA VAL A 181 -2.60 4.21 -17.90
C VAL A 181 -1.89 2.87 -17.79
N ASN A 182 -2.35 1.90 -18.57
CA ASN A 182 -1.84 0.52 -18.55
C ASN A 182 -0.69 0.34 -19.56
N GLY A 183 0.53 0.66 -19.16
CA GLY A 183 1.75 0.54 -19.96
C GLY A 183 2.72 1.68 -19.69
N GLY A 184 3.95 1.52 -20.15
CA GLY A 184 5.03 2.45 -19.90
C GLY A 184 4.70 3.89 -20.27
N ALA A 185 5.03 4.82 -19.38
CA ALA A 185 4.72 6.24 -19.53
C ALA A 185 5.85 7.15 -19.01
N SER A 186 7.07 6.64 -18.87
CA SER A 186 8.21 7.42 -18.38
C SER A 186 8.60 8.56 -19.31
N ALA A 187 8.40 8.43 -20.62
CA ALA A 187 8.64 9.50 -21.57
C ALA A 187 7.75 10.74 -21.32
N ALA A 188 6.50 10.53 -20.83
CA ALA A 188 5.59 11.63 -20.50
C ALA A 188 5.78 12.14 -19.07
N TYR A 189 5.96 11.26 -18.08
CA TYR A 189 5.87 11.59 -16.65
C TYR A 189 7.15 11.36 -15.85
N GLY A 190 8.24 10.91 -16.48
CA GLY A 190 9.52 10.61 -15.83
C GLY A 190 9.56 9.24 -15.16
N SER A 191 10.56 9.02 -14.30
CA SER A 191 10.82 7.77 -13.58
C SER A 191 9.58 7.18 -12.89
N ASP A 192 9.61 5.88 -12.60
CA ASP A 192 8.63 5.11 -11.82
C ASP A 192 7.36 4.71 -12.60
N ALA A 193 7.16 5.21 -13.83
CA ALA A 193 6.03 4.88 -14.68
C ALA A 193 6.27 3.64 -15.57
N VAL A 194 6.96 2.61 -15.04
CA VAL A 194 7.28 1.36 -15.72
C VAL A 194 6.04 0.48 -15.92
N GLY A 195 5.30 0.21 -14.86
CA GLY A 195 4.02 -0.51 -14.91
C GLY A 195 2.90 0.35 -15.48
N GLY A 196 3.05 1.66 -15.37
CA GLY A 196 2.10 2.67 -15.81
C GLY A 196 1.86 3.77 -14.79
N VAL A 197 0.74 4.48 -14.98
CA VAL A 197 0.37 5.66 -14.17
C VAL A 197 -1.05 5.50 -13.63
N VAL A 198 -1.26 5.90 -12.40
CA VAL A 198 -2.60 6.12 -11.82
C VAL A 198 -2.73 7.58 -11.44
N ASN A 199 -3.55 8.31 -12.18
CA ASN A 199 -3.74 9.74 -12.01
C ASN A 199 -5.13 10.05 -11.42
N PHE A 200 -5.15 10.69 -10.25
CA PHE A 200 -6.35 11.18 -9.60
C PHE A 200 -6.66 12.59 -10.12
N VAL A 201 -7.73 12.70 -10.89
CA VAL A 201 -8.15 13.97 -11.50
C VAL A 201 -9.19 14.62 -10.61
N LEU A 202 -8.92 15.87 -10.20
CA LEU A 202 -9.79 16.64 -9.31
C LEU A 202 -10.81 17.48 -10.10
N ASN A 203 -12.01 17.61 -9.54
CA ASN A 203 -13.00 18.57 -10.02
C ASN A 203 -12.67 19.99 -9.54
N LYS A 204 -11.69 20.61 -10.19
CA LYS A 204 -11.19 21.94 -9.83
C LYS A 204 -12.16 23.07 -10.17
N GLU A 205 -13.11 22.83 -11.06
CA GLU A 205 -14.08 23.82 -11.51
C GLU A 205 -15.45 23.71 -10.79
N PHE A 206 -15.51 22.90 -9.73
CA PHE A 206 -16.73 22.71 -8.97
C PHE A 206 -17.28 24.03 -8.46
N VAL A 207 -18.57 24.26 -8.68
CA VAL A 207 -19.34 25.40 -8.16
C VAL A 207 -20.56 24.87 -7.42
N GLY A 208 -20.83 25.41 -6.25
CA GLY A 208 -21.91 24.98 -5.37
C GLY A 208 -21.42 24.34 -4.10
N PHE A 209 -22.23 23.49 -3.52
CA PHE A 209 -21.91 22.74 -2.31
C PHE A 209 -22.27 21.27 -2.52
N LYS A 210 -21.41 20.36 -2.08
CA LYS A 210 -21.75 18.94 -1.94
C LYS A 210 -21.30 18.41 -0.60
N SER A 211 -22.06 17.44 -0.07
CA SER A 211 -21.67 16.70 1.13
C SER A 211 -21.97 15.22 0.97
N ASP A 212 -21.22 14.37 1.67
CA ASP A 212 -21.42 12.92 1.74
C ASP A 212 -21.18 12.47 3.19
N PHE A 213 -22.24 11.94 3.83
CA PHE A 213 -22.20 11.36 5.17
C PHE A 213 -22.53 9.89 5.08
N LEU A 214 -21.74 9.06 5.75
CA LEU A 214 -21.89 7.60 5.72
C LEU A 214 -21.68 7.02 7.12
N LEU A 215 -22.53 6.03 7.42
CA LEU A 215 -22.40 5.14 8.58
C LEU A 215 -22.33 3.71 8.07
N GLY A 216 -21.37 2.94 8.56
CA GLY A 216 -21.18 1.55 8.15
C GLY A 216 -20.93 0.62 9.32
N GLN A 217 -21.27 -0.66 9.14
CA GLN A 217 -21.04 -1.72 10.12
C GLN A 217 -21.05 -3.09 9.44
N SER A 218 -20.19 -4.01 9.93
CA SER A 218 -20.24 -5.41 9.46
C SER A 218 -21.47 -6.14 10.01
N GLN A 219 -21.81 -7.26 9.40
CA GLN A 219 -22.90 -8.13 9.90
C GLN A 219 -22.65 -8.62 11.32
N GLN A 220 -21.39 -8.77 11.74
CA GLN A 220 -21.00 -9.19 13.07
C GLN A 220 -21.07 -8.08 14.12
N GLY A 221 -21.42 -6.84 13.71
CA GLY A 221 -21.56 -5.70 14.61
C GLY A 221 -20.24 -4.96 14.89
N ASP A 222 -19.15 -5.36 14.26
CA ASP A 222 -17.84 -4.71 14.32
C ASP A 222 -17.55 -3.85 13.08
N ASN A 223 -16.32 -3.38 12.93
CA ASN A 223 -15.88 -2.50 11.83
C ASN A 223 -16.82 -1.30 11.60
N GLN A 224 -17.21 -0.60 12.69
CA GLN A 224 -18.01 0.62 12.51
C GLN A 224 -17.20 1.63 11.69
N GLU A 225 -17.84 2.18 10.68
CA GLU A 225 -17.27 3.15 9.75
C GLU A 225 -18.09 4.45 9.80
N TYR A 226 -17.38 5.58 9.82
CA TYR A 226 -17.95 6.91 9.80
C TYR A 226 -17.24 7.74 8.75
N LYS A 227 -18.00 8.43 7.90
CA LYS A 227 -17.45 9.37 6.93
C LYS A 227 -18.28 10.64 6.91
N GLY A 228 -17.60 11.78 6.89
CA GLY A 228 -18.18 13.08 6.60
C GLY A 228 -17.27 13.81 5.63
N SER A 229 -17.82 14.24 4.49
CA SER A 229 -17.10 15.08 3.54
C SER A 229 -17.94 16.25 3.09
N VAL A 230 -17.30 17.39 2.88
CA VAL A 230 -17.90 18.61 2.35
C VAL A 230 -17.01 19.19 1.27
N THR A 231 -17.62 19.66 0.19
CA THR A 231 -16.93 20.40 -0.86
C THR A 231 -17.74 21.65 -1.18
N PHE A 232 -17.05 22.77 -1.26
CA PHE A 232 -17.63 24.08 -1.60
C PHE A 232 -16.83 24.71 -2.73
N GLY A 233 -17.52 25.29 -3.69
CA GLY A 233 -16.88 26.03 -4.78
C GLY A 233 -17.69 27.27 -5.13
N THR A 234 -17.00 28.37 -5.43
CA THR A 234 -17.65 29.63 -5.82
C THR A 234 -16.81 30.43 -6.79
N LYS A 235 -17.50 31.12 -7.70
CA LYS A 235 -16.90 32.15 -8.56
C LYS A 235 -17.10 33.52 -7.93
N TYR A 236 -16.09 34.39 -8.03
CA TYR A 236 -16.13 35.74 -7.49
C TYR A 236 -15.50 36.75 -8.47
N LEU A 237 -15.63 38.06 -8.26
CA LEU A 237 -15.16 39.13 -9.13
C LEU A 237 -15.61 38.95 -10.61
N ASN A 238 -16.91 38.78 -10.81
CA ASN A 238 -17.53 38.53 -12.13
C ASN A 238 -16.91 37.33 -12.89
N GLY A 239 -16.57 36.27 -12.17
CA GLY A 239 -16.03 35.03 -12.73
C GLY A 239 -14.52 35.04 -12.99
N ARG A 240 -13.81 36.10 -12.62
CA ARG A 240 -12.34 36.16 -12.71
C ARG A 240 -11.66 35.33 -11.64
N GLY A 241 -12.26 35.20 -10.48
CA GLY A 241 -11.78 34.35 -9.41
C GLY A 241 -12.65 33.11 -9.26
N HIS A 242 -12.03 31.98 -8.91
CA HIS A 242 -12.71 30.74 -8.58
C HIS A 242 -12.03 30.10 -7.37
N LEU A 243 -12.81 29.75 -6.35
CA LEU A 243 -12.34 29.13 -5.12
C LEU A 243 -13.01 27.77 -4.96
N VAL A 244 -12.21 26.75 -4.66
CA VAL A 244 -12.70 25.41 -4.27
C VAL A 244 -12.06 25.01 -2.95
N PHE A 245 -12.90 24.53 -2.03
CA PHE A 245 -12.51 23.94 -0.75
C PHE A 245 -13.09 22.55 -0.64
N SER A 246 -12.32 21.59 -0.11
CA SER A 246 -12.81 20.26 0.24
C SER A 246 -12.24 19.82 1.58
N GLY A 247 -13.11 19.30 2.46
CA GLY A 247 -12.75 18.73 3.75
C GLY A 247 -13.37 17.33 3.91
N GLU A 248 -12.61 16.38 4.44
CA GLU A 248 -13.06 15.02 4.67
C GLU A 248 -12.54 14.51 6.02
N TYR A 249 -13.42 13.81 6.75
CA TYR A 249 -13.11 13.00 7.91
C TYR A 249 -13.63 11.58 7.71
N VAL A 250 -12.76 10.58 7.97
CA VAL A 250 -13.11 9.16 7.91
C VAL A 250 -12.59 8.49 9.16
N GLU A 251 -13.39 7.61 9.75
CA GLU A 251 -12.99 6.74 10.84
C GLU A 251 -13.49 5.31 10.58
N SER A 252 -12.61 4.32 10.76
CA SER A 252 -12.93 2.88 10.77
C SER A 252 -12.39 2.28 12.06
N LYS A 253 -13.24 1.57 12.81
CA LYS A 253 -12.85 0.95 14.09
C LYS A 253 -12.08 -0.35 13.90
N GLY A 254 -12.08 -0.92 12.68
CA GLY A 254 -11.38 -2.16 12.36
C GLY A 254 -12.06 -3.43 12.86
N VAL A 255 -11.37 -4.56 12.68
CA VAL A 255 -11.84 -5.91 13.06
C VAL A 255 -10.72 -6.63 13.78
N ASN A 256 -10.99 -7.13 14.99
CA ASN A 256 -10.04 -7.95 15.75
C ASN A 256 -9.94 -9.37 15.17
N GLY A 257 -8.83 -10.06 15.44
CA GLY A 257 -8.58 -11.41 14.95
C GLY A 257 -9.57 -12.46 15.45
N ASP A 258 -10.09 -12.30 16.66
CA ASP A 258 -11.10 -13.18 17.23
C ASP A 258 -12.52 -12.96 16.69
N GLY A 259 -12.72 -11.88 15.93
CA GLY A 259 -14.02 -11.56 15.32
C GLY A 259 -14.45 -12.46 14.17
N ARG A 260 -13.59 -13.35 13.67
CA ARG A 260 -13.90 -14.25 12.54
C ARG A 260 -13.46 -15.68 12.79
N ASP A 261 -14.30 -16.64 12.39
CA ASP A 261 -14.08 -18.08 12.63
C ASP A 261 -12.81 -18.61 11.96
N PHE A 262 -12.54 -18.19 10.74
CA PHE A 262 -11.32 -18.59 10.00
C PHE A 262 -10.02 -18.17 10.69
N ARG A 263 -10.07 -17.21 11.63
CA ARG A 263 -8.93 -16.79 12.46
C ARG A 263 -8.93 -17.48 13.80
N ARG A 264 -10.10 -17.82 14.35
CA ARG A 264 -10.19 -18.58 15.63
C ARG A 264 -9.67 -19.99 15.49
N GLU A 265 -9.94 -20.65 14.35
CA GLU A 265 -9.47 -22.00 14.04
C GLU A 265 -8.51 -21.98 12.84
N GLU A 266 -7.45 -21.19 12.97
CA GLU A 266 -6.54 -20.92 11.89
C GLU A 266 -5.94 -22.19 11.28
N THR A 267 -6.14 -22.38 9.99
CA THR A 267 -5.55 -23.45 9.20
C THR A 267 -4.37 -22.90 8.41
N ASN A 268 -3.20 -23.54 8.49
CA ASN A 268 -1.99 -23.09 7.78
C ASN A 268 -1.18 -24.24 7.20
N GLN A 269 -0.21 -23.90 6.35
CA GLN A 269 0.81 -24.81 5.83
C GLN A 269 2.05 -24.76 6.72
N ILE A 270 2.43 -25.86 7.33
CA ILE A 270 3.60 -25.94 8.21
C ILE A 270 4.51 -27.10 7.77
N PRO A 271 5.83 -27.05 8.09
CA PRO A 271 6.71 -28.19 7.86
C PRO A 271 6.20 -29.46 8.53
N GLU A 272 6.26 -30.59 7.81
CA GLU A 272 5.91 -31.90 8.36
C GLU A 272 6.97 -32.34 9.40
N PRO A 273 6.59 -32.85 10.59
CA PRO A 273 7.53 -33.34 11.55
C PRO A 273 8.41 -34.44 10.98
N GLY A 274 9.70 -34.32 11.21
CA GLY A 274 10.68 -35.26 10.68
C GLY A 274 10.97 -35.12 9.19
N ASN A 275 10.26 -34.27 8.46
CA ASN A 275 10.49 -33.99 7.04
C ASN A 275 10.35 -32.50 6.73
N THR A 276 11.40 -31.74 6.92
CA THR A 276 11.39 -30.28 6.73
C THR A 276 11.22 -29.82 5.27
N THR A 277 11.38 -30.73 4.30
CA THR A 277 11.21 -30.42 2.87
C THR A 277 9.74 -30.45 2.46
N LYS A 278 8.90 -31.15 3.19
CA LYS A 278 7.46 -31.26 2.95
C LYS A 278 6.69 -30.34 3.89
N VAL A 279 5.68 -29.64 3.37
CA VAL A 279 4.71 -28.88 4.16
C VAL A 279 3.35 -29.56 4.10
N ILE A 280 2.63 -29.46 5.21
CA ILE A 280 1.31 -30.07 5.37
C ILE A 280 0.30 -29.03 5.86
N ARG A 281 -0.95 -29.19 5.44
CA ARG A 281 -2.08 -28.37 5.87
C ARG A 281 -2.58 -28.85 7.24
N VAL A 282 -2.52 -27.99 8.25
CA VAL A 282 -2.92 -28.32 9.61
C VAL A 282 -3.86 -27.24 10.16
N ALA A 283 -4.95 -27.65 10.80
CA ALA A 283 -5.91 -26.78 11.47
C ALA A 283 -5.54 -26.52 12.93
N ASP A 284 -6.12 -25.44 13.51
CA ASP A 284 -5.91 -25.00 14.90
C ASP A 284 -4.42 -24.83 15.24
N ILE A 285 -3.73 -24.08 14.36
CA ILE A 285 -2.30 -23.80 14.54
C ILE A 285 -2.11 -22.82 15.69
N ARG A 286 -1.18 -23.17 16.57
CA ARG A 286 -0.81 -22.40 17.76
C ARG A 286 0.69 -22.25 17.88
N SER A 287 1.11 -21.11 18.43
CA SER A 287 2.47 -20.91 18.89
C SER A 287 2.68 -21.69 20.20
N PRO A 288 3.86 -22.27 20.43
CA PRO A 288 4.13 -23.04 21.66
C PRO A 288 4.23 -22.15 22.90
N PHE A 289 4.31 -20.83 22.75
CA PHE A 289 4.43 -19.90 23.87
C PHE A 289 3.12 -19.81 24.65
N THR A 290 3.23 -19.73 25.98
CA THR A 290 2.07 -19.54 26.88
C THR A 290 2.27 -18.34 27.81
N PRO A 291 1.21 -17.68 28.27
CA PRO A 291 1.33 -16.57 29.22
C PRO A 291 2.00 -16.97 30.55
N GLY A 292 1.79 -18.20 31.01
CA GLY A 292 2.43 -18.71 32.24
C GLY A 292 3.84 -19.24 32.02
N GLY A 293 4.19 -19.51 30.79
CA GLY A 293 5.47 -20.15 30.43
C GLY A 293 5.48 -21.68 30.56
N HIS A 294 6.29 -22.34 29.74
CA HIS A 294 6.57 -23.77 29.89
C HIS A 294 8.04 -24.09 29.60
N ILE A 295 8.55 -25.20 30.18
CA ILE A 295 9.93 -25.65 29.99
C ILE A 295 10.07 -26.31 28.61
N VAL A 296 10.96 -25.74 27.77
CA VAL A 296 11.30 -26.30 26.44
C VAL A 296 12.28 -27.46 26.61
N ASN A 297 13.37 -27.25 27.34
CA ASN A 297 14.39 -28.26 27.59
C ASN A 297 15.27 -27.90 28.79
N GLY A 298 15.82 -28.92 29.49
CA GLY A 298 16.88 -28.73 30.49
C GLY A 298 18.24 -28.49 29.86
N VAL A 299 19.17 -27.97 30.66
CA VAL A 299 20.58 -27.69 30.30
C VAL A 299 21.48 -28.07 31.47
N GLY A 300 22.67 -28.60 31.18
CA GLY A 300 23.68 -29.00 32.18
C GLY A 300 23.75 -30.50 32.45
N GLY A 301 22.59 -31.19 32.44
CA GLY A 301 22.56 -32.67 32.58
C GLY A 301 22.81 -33.40 31.26
N THR A 302 22.72 -34.73 31.28
CA THR A 302 22.72 -35.54 30.05
C THR A 302 21.51 -35.18 29.17
N ALA A 303 21.53 -35.46 27.88
CA ALA A 303 20.39 -35.21 26.98
C ALA A 303 19.10 -35.88 27.48
N ALA A 304 19.20 -37.11 28.03
CA ALA A 304 18.07 -37.83 28.64
C ALA A 304 17.54 -37.11 29.87
N ASN A 305 18.44 -36.71 30.81
CA ASN A 305 18.06 -35.98 32.01
C ASN A 305 17.41 -34.61 31.72
N ASN A 306 17.98 -33.86 30.77
CA ASN A 306 17.45 -32.57 30.31
C ASN A 306 16.03 -32.74 29.76
N ALA A 307 15.75 -33.87 29.08
CA ALA A 307 14.41 -34.16 28.53
C ALA A 307 13.36 -34.48 29.62
N LEU A 308 13.78 -34.96 30.80
CA LEU A 308 12.85 -35.34 31.86
C LEU A 308 12.07 -34.16 32.48
N ILE A 309 12.58 -32.93 32.41
CA ILE A 309 11.89 -31.73 32.90
C ILE A 309 11.17 -30.96 31.78
N ARG A 310 11.19 -31.46 30.58
CA ARG A 310 10.52 -30.86 29.43
C ARG A 310 8.99 -30.89 29.57
N GLY A 311 8.30 -29.86 29.03
CA GLY A 311 6.86 -29.84 28.99
C GLY A 311 6.19 -29.62 30.35
N ILE A 312 6.88 -29.03 31.33
CA ILE A 312 6.25 -28.53 32.55
C ILE A 312 5.79 -27.09 32.28
N LYS A 313 4.49 -26.83 32.37
CA LYS A 313 3.92 -25.48 32.28
C LYS A 313 3.61 -24.92 33.65
N PHE A 314 3.63 -23.57 33.75
CA PHE A 314 3.36 -22.83 35.00
C PHE A 314 2.00 -22.12 34.88
N GLY A 315 1.08 -22.46 35.74
CA GLY A 315 -0.21 -21.80 35.91
C GLY A 315 -0.15 -20.64 36.90
N PRO A 316 -1.30 -20.07 37.27
CA PRO A 316 -1.38 -18.99 38.30
C PRO A 316 -0.66 -19.36 39.58
N GLY A 317 0.10 -18.41 40.14
CA GLY A 317 0.91 -18.67 41.36
C GLY A 317 2.09 -19.63 41.15
N GLY A 318 2.44 -19.99 39.95
CA GLY A 318 3.54 -20.89 39.63
C GLY A 318 3.20 -22.38 39.74
N THR A 319 1.90 -22.74 39.80
CA THR A 319 1.46 -24.15 39.86
C THR A 319 1.93 -24.91 38.64
N GLN A 320 2.43 -26.13 38.85
CA GLN A 320 2.99 -26.98 37.80
C GLN A 320 1.94 -27.94 37.25
N SER A 321 1.95 -28.15 35.94
CA SER A 321 1.17 -29.18 35.26
C SER A 321 1.83 -29.59 33.93
N PRO A 322 1.51 -30.77 33.37
CA PRO A 322 1.99 -31.14 32.05
C PRO A 322 1.52 -30.16 30.98
N TYR A 323 2.39 -29.82 30.06
CA TYR A 323 2.08 -29.04 28.86
C TYR A 323 1.49 -29.95 27.79
N ASP A 324 0.32 -29.61 27.32
CA ASP A 324 -0.33 -30.32 26.20
C ASP A 324 0.21 -29.77 24.85
N TYR A 325 0.97 -30.60 24.15
CA TYR A 325 1.51 -30.31 22.81
C TYR A 325 0.49 -30.46 21.70
N GLY A 326 -0.77 -30.84 22.03
CA GLY A 326 -1.84 -31.03 21.07
C GLY A 326 -1.69 -32.31 20.25
N ARG A 327 -2.44 -32.38 19.15
CA ARG A 327 -2.45 -33.55 18.25
C ARG A 327 -1.17 -33.71 17.44
N PHE A 328 -0.43 -32.63 17.29
CA PHE A 328 0.71 -32.51 16.41
C PHE A 328 1.61 -31.35 16.88
N SER A 329 2.90 -31.57 16.97
CA SER A 329 3.85 -30.52 17.39
C SER A 329 5.22 -30.69 16.73
N THR A 330 5.76 -29.58 16.21
CA THR A 330 7.15 -29.46 15.75
C THR A 330 8.06 -28.90 16.84
N THR A 331 7.52 -28.68 18.07
CA THR A 331 8.16 -27.90 19.13
C THR A 331 8.77 -28.73 20.24
N ILE A 332 8.59 -30.04 20.22
CA ILE A 332 9.10 -30.88 21.31
C ILE A 332 10.62 -30.77 21.38
N GLY A 333 11.11 -30.14 22.47
CA GLY A 333 12.53 -29.89 22.71
C GLY A 333 13.17 -28.78 21.89
N THR A 334 12.39 -28.00 21.14
CA THR A 334 12.86 -26.84 20.37
C THR A 334 12.14 -25.56 20.83
N ALA A 335 12.85 -24.43 20.75
CA ALA A 335 12.32 -23.13 21.18
C ALA A 335 11.28 -22.54 20.20
N ASN A 336 11.38 -22.91 18.94
CA ASN A 336 10.53 -22.38 17.86
C ASN A 336 9.81 -23.52 17.15
N GLY A 337 8.59 -23.25 16.73
CA GLY A 337 7.79 -24.20 15.97
C GLY A 337 6.30 -23.99 16.15
N PHE A 338 5.51 -25.00 15.84
CA PHE A 338 4.04 -24.96 15.82
C PHE A 338 3.46 -26.19 16.43
N GLN A 339 2.25 -26.06 16.93
CA GLN A 339 1.42 -27.18 17.34
C GLN A 339 -0.01 -27.03 16.84
N SER A 340 -0.73 -28.12 16.74
CA SER A 340 -2.16 -28.16 16.43
C SER A 340 -2.94 -28.49 17.69
N GLY A 341 -3.70 -27.53 18.20
CA GLY A 341 -4.41 -27.68 19.47
C GLY A 341 -3.49 -27.56 20.69
N GLY A 342 -3.94 -28.13 21.83
CA GLY A 342 -3.21 -28.15 23.09
C GLY A 342 -3.15 -26.78 23.79
N ASP A 343 -2.06 -26.56 24.55
CA ASP A 343 -1.88 -25.38 25.43
C ASP A 343 -1.30 -24.16 24.72
N GLY A 344 -0.89 -24.27 23.46
CA GLY A 344 -0.28 -23.22 22.71
C GLY A 344 -1.20 -22.01 22.48
N PHE A 345 -0.62 -20.84 22.26
CA PHE A 345 -1.34 -19.58 22.07
C PHE A 345 -1.78 -19.40 20.59
N ARG A 346 -3.03 -19.00 20.38
CA ARG A 346 -3.58 -18.65 19.08
C ARG A 346 -3.16 -17.24 18.68
N ILE A 347 -2.08 -17.10 17.92
CA ILE A 347 -1.57 -15.79 17.46
C ILE A 347 -2.59 -15.08 16.57
N GLY A 348 -3.31 -15.83 15.74
CA GLY A 348 -4.30 -15.30 14.82
C GLY A 348 -5.42 -14.50 15.49
N THR A 349 -5.81 -14.88 16.72
CA THR A 349 -6.85 -14.17 17.47
C THR A 349 -6.35 -12.86 18.10
N ALA A 350 -5.03 -12.72 18.28
CA ALA A 350 -4.43 -11.54 18.88
C ALA A 350 -4.09 -10.44 17.88
N GLN A 351 -4.14 -10.72 16.59
CA GLN A 351 -3.83 -9.74 15.54
C GLN A 351 -5.11 -9.25 14.87
N GLU A 352 -5.15 -7.97 14.54
CA GLU A 352 -6.27 -7.38 13.80
C GLU A 352 -6.37 -7.99 12.39
N ILE A 353 -7.59 -8.18 11.91
CA ILE A 353 -7.93 -8.50 10.53
C ILE A 353 -7.96 -7.22 9.70
N VAL A 354 -8.61 -6.17 10.25
CA VAL A 354 -8.66 -4.82 9.70
C VAL A 354 -8.20 -3.85 10.78
N ARG A 355 -7.21 -3.04 10.47
CA ARG A 355 -6.67 -2.06 11.40
C ARG A 355 -7.59 -0.86 11.54
N PRO A 356 -7.76 -0.30 12.76
CA PRO A 356 -8.43 0.97 12.93
C PRO A 356 -7.72 2.07 12.15
N LEU A 357 -8.49 2.93 11.48
CA LEU A 357 -7.99 4.05 10.69
C LEU A 357 -8.78 5.31 11.01
N THR A 358 -8.07 6.42 11.22
CA THR A 358 -8.64 7.77 11.15
C THR A 358 -7.93 8.54 10.04
N ARG A 359 -8.70 9.21 9.17
CA ARG A 359 -8.18 10.03 8.08
C ARG A 359 -8.83 11.39 8.05
N LYS A 360 -8.04 12.44 7.87
CA LYS A 360 -8.49 13.82 7.70
C LYS A 360 -7.80 14.41 6.47
N ASN A 361 -8.57 14.98 5.56
CA ASN A 361 -8.06 15.65 4.39
C ASN A 361 -8.67 17.04 4.27
N LEU A 362 -7.83 18.03 4.02
CA LEU A 362 -8.24 19.40 3.72
C LEU A 362 -7.54 19.84 2.44
N PHE A 363 -8.30 20.46 1.56
CA PHE A 363 -7.81 20.94 0.27
C PHE A 363 -8.43 22.28 -0.05
N LEU A 364 -7.62 23.20 -0.55
CA LEU A 364 -8.04 24.53 -0.99
C LEU A 364 -7.33 24.85 -2.31
N ARG A 365 -8.10 25.35 -3.27
CA ARG A 365 -7.55 25.88 -4.52
C ARG A 365 -8.24 27.19 -4.88
N ASN A 366 -7.44 28.14 -5.32
CA ASN A 366 -7.90 29.41 -5.85
C ASN A 366 -7.28 29.65 -7.23
N ASP A 367 -8.12 29.82 -8.24
CA ASP A 367 -7.75 30.20 -9.60
C ASP A 367 -8.15 31.66 -9.84
N PHE A 368 -7.28 32.45 -10.48
CA PHE A 368 -7.55 33.84 -10.75
C PHE A 368 -7.12 34.24 -12.17
N LYS A 369 -8.05 34.69 -12.99
CA LYS A 369 -7.78 35.27 -14.31
C LYS A 369 -7.32 36.70 -14.19
N LEU A 370 -6.04 36.94 -14.45
CA LEU A 370 -5.47 38.30 -14.47
C LEU A 370 -5.81 38.98 -15.79
N LEU A 371 -5.63 38.25 -16.92
CA LEU A 371 -5.99 38.67 -18.28
C LEU A 371 -6.80 37.53 -18.93
N GLU A 372 -7.43 37.76 -20.05
CA GLU A 372 -8.21 36.73 -20.78
C GLU A 372 -7.37 35.50 -21.15
N ASN A 373 -6.08 35.72 -21.43
CA ASN A 373 -5.13 34.68 -21.82
C ASN A 373 -4.10 34.34 -20.71
N PHE A 374 -4.25 34.87 -19.49
CA PHE A 374 -3.33 34.65 -18.40
C PHE A 374 -4.07 34.45 -17.08
N SER A 375 -3.85 33.32 -16.46
CA SER A 375 -4.38 33.00 -15.12
C SER A 375 -3.27 32.45 -14.23
N PHE A 376 -3.38 32.69 -12.92
CA PHE A 376 -2.57 32.02 -11.93
C PHE A 376 -3.43 31.22 -10.96
N PHE A 377 -2.81 30.26 -10.30
CA PHE A 377 -3.48 29.43 -9.30
C PHE A 377 -2.58 29.19 -8.09
N VAL A 378 -3.25 29.02 -6.95
CA VAL A 378 -2.63 28.60 -5.69
C VAL A 378 -3.42 27.42 -5.14
N GLU A 379 -2.72 26.39 -4.71
CA GLU A 379 -3.30 25.19 -4.14
C GLU A 379 -2.60 24.83 -2.83
N GLY A 380 -3.36 24.46 -1.82
CA GLY A 380 -2.87 23.97 -0.54
C GLY A 380 -3.58 22.70 -0.11
N GLY A 381 -2.84 21.74 0.40
CA GLY A 381 -3.35 20.49 0.94
C GLY A 381 -2.74 20.16 2.30
N PHE A 382 -3.59 19.63 3.19
CA PHE A 382 -3.19 19.01 4.43
C PHE A 382 -3.93 17.69 4.58
N SER A 383 -3.21 16.62 4.86
CA SER A 383 -3.78 15.30 5.06
C SER A 383 -3.12 14.61 6.24
N GLU A 384 -3.89 13.87 7.01
CA GLU A 384 -3.42 13.09 8.15
C GLU A 384 -4.08 11.73 8.15
N THR A 385 -3.28 10.68 8.34
CA THR A 385 -3.77 9.33 8.65
C THR A 385 -3.21 8.87 9.98
N GLN A 386 -4.07 8.31 10.83
CA GLN A 386 -3.70 7.72 12.10
C GLN A 386 -4.16 6.27 12.14
N MET A 387 -3.26 5.37 12.50
CA MET A 387 -3.53 3.95 12.61
C MET A 387 -2.86 3.34 13.83
N ASN A 388 -3.55 2.43 14.50
CA ASN A 388 -2.96 1.56 15.50
C ASN A 388 -2.82 0.17 14.88
N GLN A 389 -1.64 -0.41 15.00
CA GLN A 389 -1.34 -1.73 14.47
C GLN A 389 -0.87 -2.62 15.62
N GLN A 390 -1.66 -3.64 15.92
CA GLN A 390 -1.27 -4.66 16.89
C GLN A 390 -0.25 -5.60 16.24
N ASN A 391 0.91 -5.70 16.87
CA ASN A 391 1.95 -6.64 16.46
C ASN A 391 1.75 -7.99 17.13
N SER A 392 2.54 -8.98 16.74
CA SER A 392 2.53 -10.28 17.40
C SER A 392 2.83 -10.11 18.91
N PRO A 393 2.24 -10.95 19.77
CA PRO A 393 2.54 -10.95 21.21
C PRO A 393 4.03 -11.03 21.48
N THR A 394 4.46 -10.38 22.56
CA THR A 394 5.85 -10.41 22.98
C THR A 394 6.21 -11.79 23.52
N THR A 395 7.01 -12.52 22.74
CA THR A 395 7.52 -13.87 23.08
C THR A 395 8.91 -13.78 23.68
N HIS A 396 9.18 -14.60 24.70
CA HIS A 396 10.49 -14.72 25.33
C HIS A 396 10.97 -16.16 25.31
N LEU A 397 12.26 -16.31 25.08
CA LEU A 397 12.98 -17.53 25.40
C LEU A 397 13.90 -17.20 26.58
N LEU A 398 13.50 -17.62 27.76
CA LEU A 398 14.21 -17.31 29.01
C LEU A 398 15.10 -18.48 29.39
N THR A 399 16.33 -18.20 29.82
CA THR A 399 17.18 -19.17 30.52
C THR A 399 17.01 -18.99 32.00
N ILE A 400 16.48 -19.99 32.68
CA ILE A 400 16.22 -19.99 34.11
C ILE A 400 17.19 -20.95 34.80
N ARG A 401 17.97 -20.47 35.77
CA ARG A 401 18.90 -21.25 36.56
C ARG A 401 18.19 -21.97 37.70
N SER A 402 18.75 -23.09 38.13
CA SER A 402 18.19 -23.88 39.26
C SER A 402 18.19 -23.13 40.59
N ASP A 403 19.06 -22.13 40.78
CA ASP A 403 19.12 -21.27 41.95
C ASP A 403 18.24 -20.00 41.86
N ASN A 404 17.38 -19.89 40.80
CA ASN A 404 16.47 -18.76 40.65
C ASN A 404 15.51 -18.65 41.84
N ALA A 405 15.47 -17.50 42.52
CA ALA A 405 14.69 -17.30 43.73
C ALA A 405 13.18 -17.46 43.54
N PHE A 406 12.63 -17.04 42.41
CA PHE A 406 11.21 -17.26 42.08
C PHE A 406 10.91 -18.74 41.82
N LEU A 407 11.82 -19.45 41.13
CA LEU A 407 11.69 -20.89 40.90
C LEU A 407 11.70 -21.65 42.22
N ASN A 408 12.68 -21.34 43.10
CA ASN A 408 12.78 -21.99 44.42
C ASN A 408 11.52 -21.78 45.29
N ARG A 409 10.88 -20.61 45.15
CA ARG A 409 9.63 -20.31 45.86
C ARG A 409 8.40 -21.00 45.26
N ALA A 410 8.30 -21.02 43.90
CA ALA A 410 7.13 -21.53 43.17
C ALA A 410 7.15 -23.05 43.01
N ALA A 411 8.34 -23.66 42.86
CA ALA A 411 8.51 -25.05 42.43
C ALA A 411 9.73 -25.75 43.09
N PRO A 412 9.76 -25.82 44.44
CA PRO A 412 10.91 -26.43 45.15
C PRO A 412 11.15 -27.88 44.77
N ASP A 413 10.10 -28.67 44.53
CA ASP A 413 10.22 -30.05 44.08
C ASP A 413 10.88 -30.18 42.71
N LEU A 414 10.61 -29.24 41.77
CA LEU A 414 11.28 -29.18 40.49
C LEU A 414 12.79 -28.88 40.66
N VAL A 415 13.14 -27.98 41.59
CA VAL A 415 14.54 -27.68 41.91
C VAL A 415 15.26 -28.90 42.44
N ALA A 416 14.66 -29.62 43.39
CA ALA A 416 15.19 -30.86 43.94
C ALA A 416 15.39 -31.92 42.83
N ARG A 417 14.43 -32.06 41.94
CA ARG A 417 14.51 -32.93 40.73
C ARG A 417 15.65 -32.52 39.77
N MET A 418 15.77 -31.22 39.51
CA MET A 418 16.86 -30.69 38.67
C MET A 418 18.23 -31.03 39.26
N THR A 419 18.41 -30.87 40.59
CA THR A 419 19.61 -31.22 41.29
C THR A 419 19.94 -32.72 41.14
N THR A 420 18.98 -33.60 41.37
CA THR A 420 19.13 -35.05 41.19
C THR A 420 19.54 -35.45 39.77
N LEU A 421 19.01 -34.73 38.74
CA LEU A 421 19.26 -34.96 37.33
C LEU A 421 20.53 -34.28 36.81
N GLY A 422 21.24 -33.48 37.63
CA GLY A 422 22.38 -32.68 37.22
C GLY A 422 22.02 -31.54 36.26
N VAL A 423 20.74 -31.13 36.23
CA VAL A 423 20.26 -30.03 35.40
C VAL A 423 20.49 -28.71 36.13
N THR A 424 21.30 -27.83 35.55
CA THR A 424 21.70 -26.56 36.18
C THR A 424 20.82 -25.38 35.77
N SER A 425 20.16 -25.50 34.62
CA SER A 425 19.21 -24.49 34.12
C SER A 425 18.23 -25.14 33.14
N PHE A 426 17.24 -24.37 32.71
CA PHE A 426 16.35 -24.76 31.62
C PHE A 426 15.99 -23.57 30.75
N THR A 427 15.59 -23.86 29.52
CA THR A 427 15.00 -22.89 28.59
C THR A 427 13.48 -22.91 28.74
N MET A 428 12.86 -21.74 28.83
CA MET A 428 11.44 -21.56 29.06
C MET A 428 10.85 -20.63 27.98
N ASN A 429 9.78 -21.09 27.32
CA ASN A 429 8.97 -20.28 26.43
C ASN A 429 7.89 -19.52 27.21
N ARG A 430 7.78 -18.20 27.06
CA ARG A 430 6.79 -17.37 27.73
C ARG A 430 6.27 -16.26 26.80
N LEU A 431 4.96 -15.96 26.93
CA LEU A 431 4.33 -14.73 26.41
C LEU A 431 4.20 -13.71 27.53
N THR A 432 4.44 -12.44 27.24
CA THR A 432 4.13 -11.32 28.14
C THR A 432 2.94 -10.57 27.57
N LEU A 433 1.77 -10.74 28.19
CA LEU A 433 0.52 -10.10 27.82
C LEU A 433 0.01 -9.13 28.89
N GLU A 434 0.70 -9.01 30.03
CA GLU A 434 0.30 -8.23 31.21
C GLU A 434 0.19 -6.72 30.93
N ARG A 435 0.88 -6.20 29.90
CA ARG A 435 0.75 -4.83 29.36
C ARG A 435 0.00 -4.77 28.04
N GLY A 436 -0.63 -5.89 27.63
CA GLY A 436 -1.23 -6.03 26.32
C GLY A 436 -0.20 -6.33 25.21
N LEU A 437 -0.62 -6.17 23.98
CA LEU A 437 0.22 -6.41 22.80
C LEU A 437 1.22 -5.27 22.58
N THR A 438 2.26 -5.55 21.82
CA THR A 438 3.10 -4.50 21.25
C THR A 438 2.29 -3.80 20.13
N VAL A 439 2.16 -2.48 20.21
CA VAL A 439 1.36 -1.69 19.27
C VAL A 439 2.21 -0.62 18.61
N SER A 440 2.24 -0.63 17.27
CA SER A 440 2.76 0.48 16.48
C SER A 440 1.65 1.51 16.27
N LYS A 441 1.88 2.76 16.69
CA LYS A 441 0.96 3.87 16.48
C LYS A 441 1.48 4.72 15.33
N VAL A 442 0.89 4.57 14.17
CA VAL A 442 1.30 5.31 12.98
C VAL A 442 0.53 6.62 12.91
N ASN A 443 1.25 7.72 12.78
CA ASN A 443 0.71 9.03 12.42
C ASN A 443 1.48 9.52 11.19
N ASP A 444 0.78 9.72 10.08
CA ASP A 444 1.33 10.10 8.78
C ASP A 444 0.64 11.39 8.32
N GLN A 445 1.40 12.46 8.17
CA GLN A 445 0.92 13.80 7.83
C GLN A 445 1.57 14.30 6.56
N ASN A 446 0.77 14.78 5.62
CA ASN A 446 1.23 15.41 4.39
C ASN A 446 0.79 16.85 4.33
N ARG A 447 1.71 17.74 3.93
CA ARG A 447 1.48 19.17 3.68
C ARG A 447 2.02 19.50 2.31
N ARG A 448 1.21 20.12 1.46
CA ARG A 448 1.60 20.44 0.10
C ARG A 448 1.08 21.82 -0.28
N VAL A 449 1.92 22.60 -0.94
CA VAL A 449 1.58 23.88 -1.56
C VAL A 449 2.03 23.85 -3.01
N LEU A 450 1.18 24.34 -3.90
CA LEU A 450 1.45 24.47 -5.32
C LEU A 450 1.01 25.86 -5.77
N VAL A 451 1.87 26.55 -6.48
CA VAL A 451 1.56 27.82 -7.14
C VAL A 451 1.95 27.72 -8.60
N GLY A 452 1.20 28.38 -9.47
CA GLY A 452 1.54 28.36 -10.89
C GLY A 452 0.69 29.30 -11.72
N PHE A 453 0.99 29.35 -13.01
CA PHE A 453 0.22 30.12 -13.97
C PHE A 453 -0.03 29.31 -15.25
N ASN A 454 -1.10 29.68 -15.94
CA ASN A 454 -1.43 29.24 -17.29
C ASN A 454 -1.51 30.46 -18.18
N ALA A 455 -0.88 30.39 -19.34
CA ALA A 455 -0.91 31.45 -20.34
C ALA A 455 -1.21 30.87 -21.72
N LYS A 456 -1.96 31.63 -22.53
CA LYS A 456 -2.15 31.35 -23.96
C LYS A 456 -1.47 32.44 -24.79
N ILE A 457 -0.42 32.06 -25.53
CA ILE A 457 0.42 32.99 -26.27
C ILE A 457 0.54 32.50 -27.73
N GLY A 458 -0.05 33.21 -28.67
CA GLY A 458 0.09 32.89 -30.09
C GLY A 458 -0.39 31.48 -30.49
N GLY A 459 -1.42 30.93 -29.80
CA GLY A 459 -1.93 29.58 -30.05
C GLY A 459 -1.26 28.49 -29.20
N TRP A 460 -0.25 28.85 -28.39
CA TRP A 460 0.42 27.94 -27.47
C TRP A 460 -0.16 28.05 -26.06
N ASP A 461 -0.39 26.91 -25.45
CA ASP A 461 -0.71 26.78 -24.02
C ASP A 461 0.61 26.63 -23.24
N TRP A 462 0.89 27.56 -22.34
CA TRP A 462 2.04 27.54 -21.47
C TRP A 462 1.61 27.41 -20.01
N GLU A 463 2.16 26.43 -19.31
CA GLU A 463 1.94 26.23 -17.89
C GLU A 463 3.30 26.19 -17.16
N THR A 464 3.39 26.93 -16.03
CA THR A 464 4.54 26.83 -15.11
C THR A 464 4.01 26.68 -13.70
N SER A 465 4.64 25.80 -12.93
CA SER A 465 4.27 25.56 -11.54
C SER A 465 5.48 25.31 -10.64
N LEU A 466 5.33 25.72 -9.38
CA LEU A 466 6.24 25.50 -8.28
C LEU A 466 5.48 24.73 -7.21
N GLN A 467 6.01 23.60 -6.79
CA GLN A 467 5.42 22.78 -5.73
C GLN A 467 6.43 22.54 -4.63
N SER A 468 5.97 22.62 -3.38
CA SER A 468 6.71 22.16 -2.21
C SER A 468 5.79 21.30 -1.36
N GLY A 469 6.28 20.15 -0.93
CA GLY A 469 5.53 19.23 -0.10
C GLY A 469 6.41 18.51 0.91
N THR A 470 5.85 18.26 2.08
CA THR A 470 6.50 17.52 3.16
C THR A 470 5.56 16.46 3.69
N ASN A 471 6.09 15.27 3.94
CA ASN A 471 5.40 14.17 4.58
C ASN A 471 6.15 13.78 5.85
N ASP A 472 5.46 13.87 7.00
CA ASP A 472 6.00 13.53 8.32
C ASP A 472 5.32 12.26 8.84
N ILE A 473 6.10 11.23 9.15
CA ILE A 473 5.64 9.97 9.70
C ILE A 473 6.24 9.79 11.10
N SER A 474 5.38 9.51 12.08
CA SER A 474 5.78 9.13 13.44
C SER A 474 5.24 7.75 13.77
N ILE A 475 6.11 6.83 14.24
CA ILE A 475 5.76 5.44 14.57
C ILE A 475 6.33 5.06 15.94
N PRO A 476 5.77 5.56 17.06
CA PRO A 476 6.08 5.00 18.36
C PRO A 476 5.54 3.57 18.49
N ILE A 477 6.39 2.65 18.93
CA ILE A 477 6.01 1.25 19.20
C ILE A 477 6.01 1.04 20.72
N VAL A 478 4.81 0.98 21.28
CA VAL A 478 4.61 0.82 22.74
C VAL A 478 4.65 -0.65 23.14
N ASN A 479 4.94 -0.91 24.41
CA ASN A 479 5.08 -2.25 24.99
C ASN A 479 6.14 -3.09 24.27
N ASN A 480 7.22 -2.46 23.80
CA ASN A 480 8.31 -3.15 23.13
C ASN A 480 9.34 -3.64 24.15
N LEU A 481 9.76 -4.88 24.02
CA LEU A 481 10.70 -5.50 24.96
C LEU A 481 12.12 -4.97 24.79
N ILE A 482 12.77 -4.64 25.92
CA ILE A 482 14.20 -4.35 26.00
C ILE A 482 14.91 -5.66 26.37
N THR A 483 15.53 -6.31 25.39
CA THR A 483 16.01 -7.71 25.49
C THR A 483 17.05 -7.93 26.58
N ALA A 484 18.05 -7.04 26.68
CA ALA A 484 19.09 -7.12 27.70
C ALA A 484 18.52 -6.95 29.13
N ARG A 485 17.55 -6.04 29.32
CA ARG A 485 16.91 -5.83 30.64
C ARG A 485 16.09 -7.06 31.06
N MET A 486 15.42 -7.72 30.10
CA MET A 486 14.69 -8.97 30.40
C MET A 486 15.65 -10.08 30.85
N ALA A 487 16.78 -10.24 30.20
CA ALA A 487 17.80 -11.22 30.61
C ALA A 487 18.30 -10.98 32.02
N VAL A 488 18.56 -9.72 32.38
CA VAL A 488 18.97 -9.32 33.75
C VAL A 488 17.84 -9.59 34.75
N ALA A 489 16.61 -9.17 34.45
CA ALA A 489 15.47 -9.26 35.33
C ALA A 489 15.02 -10.69 35.62
N ALA A 490 15.12 -11.59 34.62
CA ALA A 490 14.73 -12.99 34.75
C ALA A 490 15.70 -13.82 35.59
N ASP A 491 16.99 -13.44 35.68
CA ASP A 491 18.01 -14.12 36.52
C ASP A 491 17.99 -13.55 37.93
N ALA A 492 17.03 -13.99 38.72
CA ALA A 492 16.73 -13.48 40.06
C ALA A 492 17.27 -14.38 41.20
N ILE A 493 17.87 -13.77 42.21
CA ILE A 493 18.41 -14.47 43.42
C ILE A 493 17.87 -13.85 44.70
N LEU A 494 18.00 -14.58 45.78
CA LEU A 494 17.63 -14.09 47.14
C LEU A 494 18.87 -13.48 47.81
N VAL A 495 18.81 -12.19 48.15
CA VAL A 495 19.88 -11.47 48.88
C VAL A 495 19.23 -10.71 50.02
N GLY A 496 19.66 -10.99 51.25
CA GLY A 496 19.12 -10.32 52.42
C GLY A 496 17.59 -10.43 52.61
N GLY A 497 16.99 -11.56 52.16
CA GLY A 497 15.55 -11.77 52.21
C GLY A 497 14.75 -11.11 51.08
N GLN A 498 15.41 -10.37 50.20
CA GLN A 498 14.80 -9.75 49.04
C GLN A 498 15.16 -10.49 47.77
N ILE A 499 14.19 -10.62 46.85
CA ILE A 499 14.44 -11.17 45.51
C ILE A 499 14.93 -10.05 44.59
N VAL A 500 16.15 -10.12 44.12
CA VAL A 500 16.78 -9.11 43.27
C VAL A 500 17.42 -9.79 42.05
N PRO A 501 17.62 -9.08 40.93
CA PRO A 501 18.41 -9.59 39.81
C PRO A 501 19.85 -9.92 40.27
N ARG A 502 20.43 -11.04 39.81
CA ARG A 502 21.81 -11.44 40.17
C ARG A 502 22.81 -10.35 39.79
N ALA A 503 22.61 -9.71 38.67
CA ALA A 503 23.46 -8.62 38.18
C ALA A 503 23.01 -7.22 38.62
N ALA A 504 22.25 -7.07 39.72
CA ALA A 504 21.71 -5.80 40.20
C ALA A 504 22.79 -4.74 40.45
N GLY A 505 23.96 -5.15 41.02
CA GLY A 505 25.07 -4.25 41.25
C GLY A 505 25.67 -3.62 39.99
N ALA A 506 25.70 -4.35 38.90
CA ALA A 506 26.14 -3.84 37.58
C ALA A 506 24.98 -3.16 36.79
N ASN A 507 23.73 -3.30 37.23
CA ASN A 507 22.54 -2.74 36.57
C ASN A 507 21.67 -1.99 37.59
N PRO A 508 22.08 -0.78 38.02
CA PRO A 508 21.33 0.01 38.96
C PRO A 508 19.86 0.23 38.51
N GLY A 509 18.89 0.11 39.43
CA GLY A 509 17.48 0.24 39.14
C GLY A 509 16.84 -1.00 38.47
N SER A 510 17.56 -2.10 38.30
CA SER A 510 17.00 -3.35 37.81
C SER A 510 16.01 -3.96 38.80
N VAL A 511 14.93 -4.52 38.29
CA VAL A 511 13.84 -5.13 39.04
C VAL A 511 13.70 -6.60 38.61
N ALA A 512 13.59 -7.49 39.58
CA ALA A 512 13.46 -8.92 39.31
C ALA A 512 12.07 -9.23 38.68
N PHE A 513 12.09 -10.01 37.58
CA PHE A 513 10.92 -10.41 36.84
C PHE A 513 10.56 -11.86 37.20
N ASN A 514 9.35 -12.06 37.77
CA ASN A 514 8.82 -13.41 38.03
C ASN A 514 8.22 -14.01 36.73
N PRO A 515 8.83 -15.02 36.07
CA PRO A 515 8.30 -15.59 34.86
C PRO A 515 7.28 -16.71 35.04
N PHE A 516 7.01 -17.16 36.24
CA PHE A 516 6.23 -18.35 36.58
C PHE A 516 4.76 -18.04 36.79
N GLY A 517 3.95 -18.25 35.74
CA GLY A 517 2.51 -17.99 35.74
C GLY A 517 2.10 -16.68 35.10
N ALA A 518 0.91 -16.69 34.53
CA ALA A 518 0.30 -15.47 33.98
C ALA A 518 -0.01 -14.48 35.14
N GLY A 519 0.27 -13.19 34.94
CA GLY A 519 0.07 -12.14 35.91
C GLY A 519 1.09 -12.10 37.05
N SER A 520 2.12 -12.96 37.07
CA SER A 520 3.12 -13.02 38.11
C SER A 520 4.15 -11.90 38.15
N PRO A 521 4.54 -11.27 37.02
CA PRO A 521 5.45 -10.13 37.03
C PRO A 521 4.82 -8.91 37.73
N SER A 522 5.61 -8.21 38.54
CA SER A 522 5.21 -6.94 39.13
C SER A 522 5.12 -5.82 38.12
N ALA A 523 4.31 -4.78 38.39
CA ALA A 523 4.24 -3.62 37.48
C ALA A 523 5.62 -2.97 37.29
N ALA A 524 6.43 -2.85 38.38
CA ALA A 524 7.78 -2.30 38.32
C ALA A 524 8.73 -3.16 37.45
N ALA A 525 8.59 -4.51 37.49
CA ALA A 525 9.39 -5.39 36.61
C ALA A 525 9.00 -5.22 35.15
N LEU A 526 7.70 -5.10 34.87
CA LEU A 526 7.20 -4.83 33.51
C LEU A 526 7.69 -3.46 33.00
N ASP A 527 7.65 -2.41 33.80
CA ASP A 527 8.15 -1.08 33.45
C ASP A 527 9.67 -1.07 33.21
N TYR A 528 10.43 -1.90 33.93
CA TYR A 528 11.86 -2.04 33.71
C TYR A 528 12.21 -2.73 32.38
N VAL A 529 11.46 -3.79 31.99
CA VAL A 529 11.81 -4.60 30.82
C VAL A 529 11.16 -4.14 29.53
N MET A 530 10.14 -3.27 29.62
CA MET A 530 9.44 -2.76 28.43
C MET A 530 9.73 -1.27 28.22
N GLY A 531 9.67 -0.85 26.96
CA GLY A 531 9.85 0.54 26.57
C GLY A 531 9.03 0.87 25.34
N THR A 532 9.22 2.10 24.85
CA THR A 532 8.62 2.59 23.62
C THR A 532 9.73 3.03 22.66
N THR A 533 9.80 2.39 21.47
CA THR A 533 10.66 2.88 20.40
C THR A 533 10.06 4.15 19.84
N GLN A 534 10.93 5.10 19.43
CA GLN A 534 10.55 6.29 18.69
C GLN A 534 11.17 6.17 17.30
N PHE A 535 10.34 6.33 16.28
CA PHE A 535 10.81 6.42 14.90
C PHE A 535 10.06 7.54 14.23
N GLU A 536 10.81 8.48 13.65
CA GLU A 536 10.27 9.59 12.90
C GLU A 536 10.96 9.68 11.55
N GLU A 537 10.19 10.03 10.54
CA GLU A 537 10.64 10.16 9.17
C GLU A 537 10.00 11.38 8.55
N THR A 538 10.83 12.24 7.97
CA THR A 538 10.39 13.40 7.18
C THR A 538 10.88 13.22 5.76
N SER A 539 9.97 13.23 4.81
CA SER A 539 10.27 13.23 3.37
C SER A 539 9.76 14.51 2.74
N SER A 540 10.61 15.21 1.99
CA SER A 540 10.26 16.44 1.29
C SER A 540 10.46 16.32 -0.21
N GLN A 541 9.66 17.07 -0.96
CA GLN A 541 9.75 17.18 -2.41
C GLN A 541 9.51 18.62 -2.86
N ASP A 542 10.48 19.19 -3.55
CA ASP A 542 10.34 20.46 -4.26
C ASP A 542 10.37 20.19 -5.76
N VAL A 543 9.46 20.83 -6.51
CA VAL A 543 9.31 20.64 -7.96
C VAL A 543 9.15 21.98 -8.64
N ILE A 544 9.86 22.16 -9.75
CA ILE A 544 9.64 23.24 -10.72
C ILE A 544 9.35 22.57 -12.05
N GLU A 545 8.21 22.88 -12.65
CA GLU A 545 7.83 22.38 -13.97
C GLU A 545 7.37 23.52 -14.85
N SER A 546 7.87 23.55 -16.08
CA SER A 546 7.41 24.47 -17.11
C SER A 546 7.20 23.69 -18.41
N LYS A 547 6.03 23.80 -18.98
CA LYS A 547 5.66 23.10 -20.22
C LYS A 547 4.88 24.00 -21.16
N VAL A 548 5.09 23.79 -22.44
CA VAL A 548 4.36 24.43 -23.54
C VAL A 548 3.78 23.37 -24.45
N ALA A 549 2.57 23.61 -24.97
CA ALA A 549 1.92 22.73 -25.94
C ALA A 549 1.19 23.57 -26.99
N GLY A 550 1.21 23.12 -28.25
CA GLY A 550 0.53 23.84 -29.32
C GLY A 550 0.64 23.11 -30.66
N GLU A 551 0.02 23.68 -31.67
CA GLU A 551 0.09 23.21 -33.05
C GLU A 551 1.20 23.97 -33.81
N VAL A 552 2.00 23.25 -34.59
CA VAL A 552 3.17 23.82 -35.28
C VAL A 552 2.86 24.13 -36.76
N PHE A 553 2.32 23.17 -37.47
CA PHE A 553 1.94 23.29 -38.88
C PHE A 553 0.89 22.22 -39.25
N ASP A 554 0.19 22.48 -40.36
CA ASP A 554 -0.84 21.58 -40.87
C ASP A 554 -0.25 20.61 -41.91
N LEU A 555 -0.57 19.32 -41.75
CA LEU A 555 -0.44 18.28 -42.77
C LEU A 555 -1.80 18.07 -43.44
N PRO A 556 -1.85 17.40 -44.60
CA PRO A 556 -3.14 17.07 -45.28
C PRO A 556 -4.11 16.31 -44.36
N ALA A 557 -3.60 15.61 -43.37
CA ALA A 557 -4.41 14.84 -42.42
C ALA A 557 -4.80 15.59 -41.13
N GLY A 558 -4.29 16.83 -40.93
CA GLY A 558 -4.57 17.72 -39.79
C GLY A 558 -3.30 18.33 -39.18
N PRO A 559 -3.43 19.13 -38.10
CA PRO A 559 -2.31 19.80 -37.49
C PRO A 559 -1.36 18.83 -36.74
N VAL A 560 -0.06 19.15 -36.83
CA VAL A 560 0.98 18.51 -36.01
C VAL A 560 1.01 19.23 -34.65
N ALA A 561 0.67 18.51 -33.59
CA ALA A 561 0.73 19.02 -32.22
C ALA A 561 2.03 18.62 -31.55
N VAL A 562 2.60 19.52 -30.74
CA VAL A 562 3.84 19.34 -30.00
C VAL A 562 3.66 19.83 -28.57
N ALA A 563 4.25 19.09 -27.63
CA ALA A 563 4.44 19.55 -26.25
C ALA A 563 5.92 19.39 -25.88
N ALA A 564 6.46 20.34 -25.14
CA ALA A 564 7.82 20.27 -24.61
C ALA A 564 7.91 20.95 -23.24
N GLY A 565 8.89 20.56 -22.44
CA GLY A 565 9.07 21.20 -21.15
C GLY A 565 10.33 20.79 -20.41
N LEU A 566 10.50 21.45 -19.27
CA LEU A 566 11.58 21.25 -18.33
C LEU A 566 10.97 20.91 -16.96
N HIS A 567 11.60 19.99 -16.26
CA HIS A 567 11.18 19.59 -14.93
C HIS A 567 12.41 19.43 -14.04
N TRP A 568 12.44 20.19 -12.95
CA TRP A 568 13.44 20.03 -11.90
C TRP A 568 12.76 19.54 -10.63
N ARG A 569 13.43 18.62 -9.94
CA ARG A 569 12.91 18.07 -8.68
C ARG A 569 14.04 17.77 -7.72
N LYS A 570 13.82 18.13 -6.44
CA LYS A 570 14.64 17.72 -5.32
C LYS A 570 13.80 16.81 -4.42
N LEU A 571 14.38 15.70 -4.01
CA LEU A 571 13.83 14.78 -3.02
C LEU A 571 14.82 14.67 -1.86
N GLU A 572 14.30 14.68 -0.64
CA GLU A 572 15.09 14.54 0.58
C GLU A 572 14.28 13.72 1.59
N SER A 573 14.95 12.81 2.31
CA SER A 573 14.35 12.09 3.43
C SER A 573 15.34 12.01 4.58
N THR A 574 14.83 12.28 5.79
CA THR A 574 15.57 12.15 7.04
C THR A 574 14.79 11.27 8.00
N THR A 575 15.47 10.31 8.60
CA THR A 575 14.91 9.47 9.65
C THR A 575 15.63 9.69 10.96
N THR A 576 14.90 9.69 12.07
CA THR A 576 15.43 9.77 13.42
C THR A 576 14.85 8.67 14.29
N THR A 577 15.58 8.28 15.34
CA THR A 577 15.15 7.25 16.27
C THR A 577 15.76 7.46 17.66
N ASP A 578 15.26 6.74 18.66
CA ASP A 578 15.75 6.84 20.03
C ASP A 578 17.09 6.08 20.24
N ALA A 579 17.81 6.42 21.30
CA ALA A 579 19.12 5.86 21.61
C ALA A 579 19.11 4.34 21.85
N LEU A 580 18.02 3.79 22.41
CA LEU A 580 17.91 2.34 22.63
C LEU A 580 17.70 1.59 21.31
N SER A 581 16.96 2.18 20.37
CA SER A 581 16.83 1.64 19.01
C SER A 581 18.17 1.64 18.28
N ILE A 582 18.95 2.75 18.36
CA ILE A 582 20.30 2.83 17.79
C ILE A 582 21.20 1.74 18.39
N ALA A 583 21.12 1.50 19.68
CA ALA A 583 21.88 0.46 20.37
C ALA A 583 21.39 -0.98 20.07
N GLY A 584 20.32 -1.16 19.32
CA GLY A 584 19.72 -2.48 19.04
C GLY A 584 19.10 -3.15 20.27
N ALA A 585 18.69 -2.35 21.29
CA ALA A 585 18.26 -2.85 22.57
C ALA A 585 16.86 -3.46 22.60
N TYR A 586 15.99 -3.02 21.67
CA TYR A 586 14.63 -3.53 21.59
C TYR A 586 14.53 -4.85 20.83
N ARG A 587 13.47 -5.59 21.09
CA ARG A 587 13.16 -6.81 20.36
C ARG A 587 12.70 -6.52 18.92
N LEU A 588 11.95 -5.43 18.73
CA LEU A 588 11.39 -5.05 17.44
C LEU A 588 11.86 -3.65 17.03
N ALA A 589 11.98 -3.42 15.71
CA ALA A 589 12.16 -2.11 15.11
C ALA A 589 13.34 -1.29 15.65
N ASN A 590 14.53 -1.87 15.65
CA ASN A 590 15.77 -1.14 15.95
C ASN A 590 16.23 -0.36 14.69
N ASN A 591 15.43 0.61 14.26
CA ASN A 591 15.75 1.44 13.11
C ASN A 591 16.98 2.29 13.37
N GLN A 592 17.72 2.63 12.30
CA GLN A 592 18.88 3.50 12.37
C GLN A 592 18.56 4.83 11.71
N PRO A 593 19.07 5.96 12.22
CA PRO A 593 18.88 7.26 11.60
C PRO A 593 19.70 7.35 10.31
N PHE A 594 19.15 7.99 9.28
CA PHE A 594 19.87 8.35 8.07
C PHE A 594 19.26 9.58 7.42
N THR A 595 20.05 10.23 6.56
CA THR A 595 19.58 11.32 5.69
C THR A 595 20.09 11.03 4.28
N GLY A 596 19.23 11.22 3.30
CA GLY A 596 19.57 11.09 1.89
C GLY A 596 18.78 12.08 1.05
N ASN A 597 19.39 12.56 -0.02
CA ASN A 597 18.75 13.43 -1.00
C ASN A 597 19.32 13.22 -2.38
N TYR A 598 18.57 13.59 -3.39
CA TYR A 598 19.05 13.75 -4.76
C TYR A 598 18.21 14.77 -5.52
N THR A 599 18.80 15.33 -6.58
CA THR A 599 18.14 16.21 -7.53
C THR A 599 18.04 15.55 -8.89
N ILE A 600 17.03 15.95 -9.64
CA ILE A 600 16.77 15.47 -10.99
C ILE A 600 16.49 16.68 -11.87
N MET A 601 17.14 16.75 -13.04
CA MET A 601 16.78 17.66 -14.11
C MET A 601 16.30 16.85 -15.31
N GLU A 602 15.13 17.19 -15.82
CA GLU A 602 14.51 16.45 -16.93
C GLU A 602 14.09 17.41 -18.04
N GLU A 603 14.36 17.01 -19.28
CA GLU A 603 13.91 17.66 -20.51
C GLU A 603 13.03 16.69 -21.28
N PHE A 604 11.88 17.15 -21.75
CA PHE A 604 10.95 16.27 -22.45
C PHE A 604 10.30 16.96 -23.64
N ALA A 605 9.99 16.14 -24.64
CA ALA A 605 9.23 16.54 -25.81
C ALA A 605 8.29 15.43 -26.26
N GLU A 606 7.12 15.80 -26.73
CA GLU A 606 6.11 14.90 -27.30
C GLU A 606 5.54 15.51 -28.56
N THR A 607 5.25 14.68 -29.59
CA THR A 607 4.56 15.12 -30.79
C THR A 607 3.48 14.14 -31.22
N GLN A 608 2.41 14.68 -31.77
CA GLN A 608 1.31 13.95 -32.39
C GLN A 608 1.22 14.36 -33.86
N ILE A 609 1.37 13.37 -34.76
CA ILE A 609 1.47 13.58 -36.20
C ILE A 609 0.31 12.84 -36.88
N PRO A 610 -0.71 13.55 -37.42
CA PRO A 610 -1.74 12.93 -38.24
C PRO A 610 -1.13 12.62 -39.64
N LEU A 611 -0.94 11.30 -39.88
CA LEU A 611 -0.25 10.86 -41.09
C LEU A 611 -1.19 10.72 -42.30
N LEU A 612 -2.35 10.11 -42.13
CA LEU A 612 -3.31 9.80 -43.16
C LEU A 612 -4.73 10.06 -42.68
N LYS A 613 -5.62 10.46 -43.58
CA LYS A 613 -7.03 10.71 -43.32
C LYS A 613 -7.90 10.44 -44.53
N ASP A 614 -9.10 9.90 -44.31
CA ASP A 614 -10.18 9.69 -45.28
C ASP A 614 -9.72 8.91 -46.52
N LEU A 615 -8.90 7.86 -46.33
CA LEU A 615 -8.49 6.91 -47.38
C LEU A 615 -9.21 5.55 -47.18
N PRO A 616 -9.30 4.70 -48.24
CA PRO A 616 -9.83 3.34 -48.07
C PRO A 616 -9.12 2.58 -46.95
N LEU A 617 -9.88 2.03 -46.01
CA LEU A 617 -9.40 1.35 -44.77
C LEU A 617 -8.54 2.24 -43.84
N VAL A 618 -8.46 3.52 -44.08
CA VAL A 618 -7.72 4.49 -43.21
C VAL A 618 -8.59 5.72 -43.01
N LYS A 619 -9.54 5.66 -42.12
CA LYS A 619 -10.32 6.84 -41.74
C LYS A 619 -9.40 7.89 -41.11
N LYS A 620 -8.49 7.44 -40.23
CA LYS A 620 -7.43 8.29 -39.67
C LYS A 620 -6.27 7.41 -39.21
N LEU A 621 -5.04 7.86 -39.45
CA LEU A 621 -3.82 7.28 -38.89
C LEU A 621 -3.03 8.40 -38.22
N THR A 622 -2.80 8.26 -36.93
CA THR A 622 -2.02 9.22 -36.15
C THR A 622 -0.84 8.50 -35.51
N ALA A 623 0.36 9.04 -35.67
CA ALA A 623 1.55 8.61 -34.94
C ALA A 623 1.79 9.55 -33.74
N SER A 624 2.39 9.03 -32.67
CA SER A 624 2.84 9.80 -31.51
C SER A 624 4.26 9.39 -31.15
N LEU A 625 5.11 10.35 -30.81
CA LEU A 625 6.48 10.15 -30.37
C LEU A 625 6.69 10.98 -29.11
N ALA A 626 7.36 10.41 -28.12
CA ALA A 626 7.76 11.12 -26.90
C ALA A 626 9.18 10.74 -26.53
N PHE A 627 9.93 11.70 -26.01
CA PHE A 627 11.29 11.53 -25.53
C PHE A 627 11.49 12.33 -24.26
N ARG A 628 12.24 11.76 -23.31
CA ARG A 628 12.66 12.43 -22.07
C ARG A 628 14.10 12.03 -21.76
N HIS A 629 14.92 13.05 -21.50
CA HIS A 629 16.23 12.91 -20.90
C HIS A 629 16.15 13.32 -19.43
N ALA A 630 16.80 12.59 -18.53
CA ALA A 630 16.82 12.83 -17.10
C ALA A 630 18.25 12.69 -16.58
N ASP A 631 18.72 13.70 -15.85
CA ASP A 631 20.01 13.69 -15.15
C ASP A 631 19.77 13.63 -13.63
N TYR A 632 20.23 12.54 -13.01
CA TYR A 632 20.13 12.28 -11.58
C TYR A 632 21.48 12.56 -10.92
N SER A 633 21.50 13.40 -9.89
CA SER A 633 22.73 13.72 -9.15
C SER A 633 23.40 12.49 -8.49
N THR A 634 22.76 11.34 -8.46
CA THR A 634 23.23 10.09 -7.83
C THR A 634 23.50 8.96 -8.81
N SER A 635 22.56 8.67 -9.71
CA SER A 635 22.59 7.47 -10.55
C SER A 635 22.87 7.77 -12.03
N GLY A 636 23.20 9.05 -12.36
CA GLY A 636 23.59 9.48 -13.70
C GLY A 636 22.42 9.63 -14.67
N ASP A 637 22.76 9.67 -15.95
CA ASP A 637 21.80 9.96 -17.03
C ASP A 637 20.90 8.78 -17.34
N ALA A 638 19.65 9.07 -17.68
CA ALA A 638 18.71 8.07 -18.17
C ALA A 638 17.81 8.65 -19.26
N ASN A 639 17.56 7.85 -20.28
CA ASN A 639 16.72 8.23 -21.41
C ASN A 639 15.49 7.33 -21.48
N SER A 640 14.33 7.92 -21.63
CA SER A 640 13.08 7.22 -21.91
C SER A 640 12.46 7.73 -23.20
N TRP A 641 11.82 6.85 -23.94
CA TRP A 641 11.15 7.21 -25.20
C TRP A 641 9.91 6.35 -25.40
N LYS A 642 9.00 6.84 -26.21
CA LYS A 642 7.80 6.14 -26.62
C LYS A 642 7.45 6.47 -28.05
N ALA A 643 7.13 5.44 -28.82
CA ALA A 643 6.55 5.55 -30.15
C ALA A 643 5.22 4.82 -30.17
N GLY A 644 4.18 5.44 -30.71
CA GLY A 644 2.86 4.87 -30.79
C GLY A 644 2.11 5.26 -32.05
N ALA A 645 1.09 4.48 -32.40
CA ALA A 645 0.18 4.79 -33.50
C ALA A 645 -1.24 4.37 -33.16
N VAL A 646 -2.20 5.16 -33.64
CA VAL A 646 -3.62 4.83 -33.65
C VAL A 646 -4.10 4.84 -35.07
N TRP A 647 -4.58 3.70 -35.53
CA TRP A 647 -5.14 3.49 -36.85
C TRP A 647 -6.65 3.26 -36.74
N GLU A 648 -7.43 4.26 -37.11
CA GLU A 648 -8.86 4.17 -37.29
C GLU A 648 -9.14 3.58 -38.69
N LEU A 649 -9.47 2.27 -38.77
CA LEU A 649 -9.77 1.62 -40.05
C LEU A 649 -11.07 2.18 -40.62
N ASN A 650 -12.06 2.37 -39.80
CA ASN A 650 -13.37 2.93 -40.12
C ASN A 650 -13.97 3.60 -38.86
N ALA A 651 -15.27 3.90 -38.86
CA ALA A 651 -15.94 4.51 -37.74
C ALA A 651 -16.04 3.58 -36.51
N ASP A 652 -15.99 2.27 -36.73
CA ASP A 652 -16.26 1.25 -35.71
C ASP A 652 -14.98 0.66 -35.09
N LEU A 653 -13.94 0.47 -35.91
CA LEU A 653 -12.74 -0.31 -35.54
C LEU A 653 -11.49 0.56 -35.55
N ARG A 654 -10.77 0.51 -34.44
CA ARG A 654 -9.44 1.12 -34.26
C ARG A 654 -8.43 0.08 -33.80
N VAL A 655 -7.22 0.19 -34.30
CA VAL A 655 -6.03 -0.53 -33.85
C VAL A 655 -5.09 0.47 -33.22
N ARG A 656 -4.54 0.12 -32.07
CA ARG A 656 -3.53 0.93 -31.39
C ARG A 656 -2.30 0.09 -31.11
N ALA A 657 -1.13 0.71 -31.22
CA ALA A 657 0.12 0.07 -30.88
C ALA A 657 1.06 1.09 -30.24
N SER A 658 1.84 0.65 -29.26
CA SER A 658 2.91 1.45 -28.69
C SER A 658 4.08 0.58 -28.28
N ARG A 659 5.29 1.13 -28.43
CA ARG A 659 6.55 0.62 -27.90
C ARG A 659 7.18 1.71 -27.06
N SER A 660 7.64 1.39 -25.85
CA SER A 660 8.30 2.34 -24.98
C SER A 660 9.53 1.75 -24.31
N ARG A 661 10.49 2.62 -24.02
CA ARG A 661 11.56 2.38 -23.06
C ARG A 661 11.30 3.28 -21.87
N ASP A 662 11.14 2.67 -20.72
CA ASP A 662 10.78 3.30 -19.46
C ASP A 662 11.88 3.08 -18.42
N ILE A 663 11.96 3.93 -17.41
CA ILE A 663 13.01 3.88 -16.40
C ILE A 663 12.42 3.95 -14.99
N ARG A 664 13.16 3.36 -14.04
CA ARG A 664 12.99 3.62 -12.60
C ARG A 664 14.35 3.92 -11.98
N ALA A 665 14.50 5.11 -11.44
CA ALA A 665 15.69 5.45 -10.67
C ALA A 665 15.65 4.79 -9.28
N PRO A 666 16.82 4.48 -8.67
CA PRO A 666 16.89 4.06 -7.28
C PRO A 666 16.28 5.12 -6.35
N ASN A 667 15.56 4.69 -5.33
CA ASN A 667 14.98 5.59 -4.34
C ASN A 667 15.98 5.89 -3.20
N ILE A 668 15.65 6.86 -2.33
CA ILE A 668 16.51 7.31 -1.23
C ILE A 668 16.84 6.15 -0.27
N ASN A 669 15.89 5.26 0.01
CA ASN A 669 16.14 4.12 0.88
C ASN A 669 17.10 3.10 0.26
N GLU A 670 16.97 2.83 -1.03
CA GLU A 670 17.86 1.93 -1.78
C GLU A 670 19.31 2.48 -1.84
N LEU A 671 19.45 3.82 -1.94
CA LEU A 671 20.77 4.47 -2.03
C LEU A 671 21.41 4.69 -0.66
N PHE A 672 20.67 5.16 0.34
CA PHE A 672 21.22 5.82 1.53
C PHE A 672 20.80 5.18 2.85
N SER A 673 19.98 4.11 2.88
CA SER A 673 19.60 3.52 4.17
C SER A 673 20.81 3.19 5.03
N ALA A 674 20.71 3.47 6.33
CA ALA A 674 21.81 3.27 7.27
C ALA A 674 22.13 1.79 7.47
N GLY A 675 23.42 1.53 7.78
CA GLY A 675 23.92 0.19 8.04
C GLY A 675 23.42 -0.41 9.36
N ARG A 676 22.22 -0.99 9.34
CA ARG A 676 21.69 -1.69 10.51
C ARG A 676 22.27 -3.08 10.63
N GLN A 677 22.89 -3.38 11.79
CA GLN A 677 23.33 -4.75 12.08
C GLN A 677 22.18 -5.59 12.64
N THR A 678 22.00 -6.75 12.04
CA THR A 678 21.21 -7.87 12.57
C THR A 678 22.13 -9.07 12.74
N ASN A 679 21.77 -10.04 13.59
CA ASN A 679 22.54 -11.27 13.71
C ASN A 679 21.67 -12.43 13.24
N GLY A 680 22.24 -13.31 12.43
CA GLY A 680 21.53 -14.44 11.85
C GLY A 680 22.36 -15.72 11.83
N ASN A 681 21.69 -16.81 11.54
CA ASN A 681 22.37 -18.08 11.29
C ASN A 681 22.62 -18.18 9.78
N ILE A 682 23.85 -18.41 9.39
CA ILE A 682 24.26 -18.51 7.98
C ILE A 682 24.71 -19.93 7.70
N SER A 683 24.13 -20.54 6.68
CA SER A 683 24.50 -21.87 6.20
C SER A 683 25.35 -21.76 4.94
N ASP A 684 26.48 -22.42 4.94
CA ASP A 684 27.44 -22.49 3.82
C ASP A 684 27.52 -23.94 3.26
N ASN A 685 26.39 -24.62 3.19
CA ASN A 685 26.25 -26.03 2.80
C ASN A 685 26.05 -26.21 1.28
N PHE A 686 26.55 -25.30 0.46
CA PHE A 686 26.38 -25.31 -0.99
C PHE A 686 27.66 -25.84 -1.66
N ALA A 687 27.54 -26.21 -2.93
CA ALA A 687 28.69 -26.58 -3.74
C ALA A 687 29.75 -25.46 -3.71
N GLY A 688 30.99 -25.82 -3.33
CA GLY A 688 32.08 -24.85 -3.12
C GLY A 688 32.07 -24.12 -1.78
N GLY A 689 31.06 -24.33 -0.94
CA GLY A 689 31.00 -23.82 0.43
C GLY A 689 31.79 -24.66 1.43
N THR A 690 31.77 -24.22 2.69
CA THR A 690 32.51 -24.92 3.78
C THR A 690 31.81 -26.18 4.30
N GLY A 691 30.55 -26.40 3.94
CA GLY A 691 29.68 -27.48 4.48
C GLY A 691 29.23 -27.24 5.92
N LEU A 692 29.37 -26.01 6.45
CA LEU A 692 29.05 -25.67 7.83
C LEU A 692 27.95 -24.62 7.96
N SER A 693 27.36 -24.56 9.14
CA SER A 693 26.45 -23.47 9.54
C SER A 693 27.10 -22.67 10.68
N PHE A 694 27.05 -21.34 10.53
CA PHE A 694 27.59 -20.38 11.49
C PHE A 694 26.42 -19.68 12.21
N GLN A 695 26.50 -19.59 13.53
CA GLN A 695 25.50 -19.01 14.39
C GLN A 695 25.82 -17.57 14.73
N GLY A 696 24.82 -16.71 14.80
CA GLY A 696 24.99 -15.34 15.26
C GLY A 696 25.85 -14.45 14.35
N VAL A 697 25.96 -14.78 13.07
CA VAL A 697 26.74 -13.99 12.11
C VAL A 697 26.16 -12.60 11.97
N PRO A 698 26.96 -11.52 12.17
CA PRO A 698 26.53 -10.16 11.90
C PRO A 698 26.15 -9.98 10.42
N ASN A 699 24.97 -9.40 10.19
CA ASN A 699 24.51 -9.01 8.85
C ASN A 699 24.21 -7.51 8.82
N ILE A 700 24.90 -6.79 7.94
CA ILE A 700 24.77 -5.33 7.81
C ILE A 700 23.76 -5.02 6.69
N ASN A 701 22.62 -4.45 7.05
CA ASN A 701 21.63 -3.98 6.08
C ASN A 701 21.90 -2.52 5.74
N SER A 702 22.31 -2.22 4.52
CA SER A 702 22.66 -0.84 4.12
C SER A 702 22.24 -0.54 2.70
N GLY A 703 22.10 0.75 2.39
CA GLY A 703 21.92 1.24 1.04
C GLY A 703 23.12 0.96 0.14
N ASN A 704 22.96 1.21 -1.14
CA ASN A 704 24.00 1.09 -2.16
C ASN A 704 23.98 2.31 -3.07
N PRO A 705 24.93 3.24 -2.92
CA PRO A 705 24.98 4.45 -3.76
C PRO A 705 25.39 4.19 -5.21
N ASP A 706 25.90 2.99 -5.53
CA ASP A 706 26.34 2.62 -6.88
C ASP A 706 25.20 2.09 -7.77
N LEU A 707 23.97 2.11 -7.29
CA LEU A 707 22.81 1.66 -8.05
C LEU A 707 22.54 2.53 -9.27
N LYS A 708 22.20 1.85 -10.37
CA LYS A 708 21.80 2.47 -11.65
C LYS A 708 20.28 2.40 -11.82
N PRO A 709 19.72 3.25 -12.69
CA PRO A 709 18.32 3.13 -13.06
C PRO A 709 18.00 1.76 -13.69
N GLU A 710 16.84 1.20 -13.33
CA GLU A 710 16.26 0.07 -14.06
C GLU A 710 15.79 0.53 -15.43
N VAL A 711 15.90 -0.32 -16.43
CA VAL A 711 15.40 -0.06 -17.79
C VAL A 711 14.34 -1.09 -18.15
N SER A 712 13.19 -0.60 -18.65
CA SER A 712 12.09 -1.46 -19.06
C SER A 712 11.70 -1.20 -20.51
N ASP A 713 11.58 -2.24 -21.29
CA ASP A 713 11.01 -2.19 -22.64
C ASP A 713 9.60 -2.78 -22.65
N SER A 714 8.61 -1.97 -23.02
CA SER A 714 7.19 -2.37 -23.05
C SER A 714 6.63 -2.28 -24.48
N THR A 715 5.79 -3.24 -24.85
CA THR A 715 5.00 -3.22 -26.10
C THR A 715 3.54 -3.47 -25.75
N VAL A 716 2.67 -2.66 -26.35
CA VAL A 716 1.21 -2.85 -26.25
C VAL A 716 0.61 -2.81 -27.65
N ILE A 717 -0.29 -3.75 -27.95
CA ILE A 717 -1.09 -3.80 -29.19
C ILE A 717 -2.54 -4.03 -28.80
N GLY A 718 -3.43 -3.15 -29.24
CA GLY A 718 -4.82 -3.16 -28.85
C GLY A 718 -5.79 -2.96 -30.00
N PHE A 719 -7.01 -3.45 -29.80
CA PHE A 719 -8.14 -3.32 -30.70
C PHE A 719 -9.29 -2.69 -29.94
N VAL A 720 -9.90 -1.64 -30.50
CA VAL A 720 -11.08 -0.98 -29.95
C VAL A 720 -12.19 -1.05 -30.99
N TYR A 721 -13.33 -1.63 -30.59
CA TYR A 721 -14.48 -1.83 -31.47
C TYR A 721 -15.73 -1.17 -30.88
N GLN A 722 -16.29 -0.21 -31.59
CA GLN A 722 -17.50 0.53 -31.25
C GLN A 722 -18.52 0.43 -32.38
N PRO A 723 -19.29 -0.67 -32.45
CA PRO A 723 -20.16 -0.96 -33.59
C PRO A 723 -21.31 0.06 -33.72
N MET A 724 -21.46 0.69 -34.89
CA MET A 724 -22.57 1.61 -35.18
C MET A 724 -23.94 0.91 -35.13
N TRP A 725 -23.97 -0.39 -35.43
CA TRP A 725 -25.20 -1.20 -35.36
C TRP A 725 -25.65 -1.50 -33.93
N LEU A 726 -24.72 -1.42 -32.94
CA LEU A 726 -25.01 -1.62 -31.53
C LEU A 726 -24.60 -0.36 -30.76
N LYS A 727 -25.37 0.71 -30.95
CA LYS A 727 -25.09 2.02 -30.35
C LYS A 727 -24.98 1.92 -28.84
N GLY A 728 -23.92 2.51 -28.26
CA GLY A 728 -23.66 2.47 -26.84
C GLY A 728 -22.83 1.27 -26.36
N ALA A 729 -22.42 0.38 -27.29
CA ALA A 729 -21.45 -0.69 -27.01
C ALA A 729 -20.02 -0.24 -27.34
N SER A 730 -19.08 -0.71 -26.54
CA SER A 730 -17.64 -0.49 -26.70
C SER A 730 -16.89 -1.71 -26.18
N PHE A 731 -15.91 -2.17 -26.93
CA PHE A 731 -15.05 -3.31 -26.61
C PHE A 731 -13.61 -2.93 -26.83
N ALA A 732 -12.73 -3.26 -25.89
CA ALA A 732 -11.28 -3.10 -26.06
C ALA A 732 -10.56 -4.37 -25.60
N VAL A 733 -9.52 -4.75 -26.33
CA VAL A 733 -8.63 -5.87 -26.02
C VAL A 733 -7.21 -5.40 -26.27
N ASP A 734 -6.35 -5.47 -25.25
CA ASP A 734 -4.98 -4.99 -25.31
C ASP A 734 -4.02 -6.10 -24.88
N PHE A 735 -3.12 -6.50 -25.77
CA PHE A 735 -2.01 -7.40 -25.51
C PHE A 735 -0.82 -6.58 -25.06
N TYR A 736 -0.14 -7.01 -24.00
CA TYR A 736 1.04 -6.32 -23.51
C TYR A 736 2.20 -7.28 -23.21
N THR A 737 3.41 -6.75 -23.37
CA THR A 737 4.65 -7.32 -22.87
C THR A 737 5.45 -6.23 -22.18
N THR A 738 6.12 -6.57 -21.07
CA THR A 738 7.01 -5.68 -20.32
C THR A 738 8.21 -6.51 -19.88
N GLU A 739 9.39 -6.07 -20.26
CA GLU A 739 10.66 -6.67 -19.86
C GLU A 739 11.48 -5.63 -19.12
N ILE A 740 11.94 -5.97 -17.91
CA ILE A 740 12.74 -5.09 -17.05
C ILE A 740 14.13 -5.69 -16.94
N ALA A 741 15.10 -4.95 -17.40
CA ALA A 741 16.52 -5.27 -17.24
C ALA A 741 17.10 -4.51 -16.04
N ASP A 742 18.17 -5.04 -15.46
CA ASP A 742 18.87 -4.44 -14.33
C ASP A 742 17.94 -4.11 -13.15
N ALA A 743 16.90 -4.92 -12.95
CA ALA A 743 15.94 -4.74 -11.88
C ALA A 743 16.64 -4.72 -10.52
N ILE A 744 16.34 -3.69 -9.73
CA ILE A 744 16.92 -3.51 -8.39
C ILE A 744 16.28 -4.55 -7.45
N PHE A 745 17.16 -5.35 -6.87
CA PHE A 745 16.82 -6.48 -6.01
C PHE A 745 17.56 -6.39 -4.68
N LEU A 746 16.86 -6.64 -3.57
CA LEU A 746 17.48 -6.71 -2.25
C LEU A 746 18.12 -8.08 -2.04
N ALA A 747 19.44 -8.15 -2.16
CA ALA A 747 20.21 -9.37 -1.92
C ALA A 747 20.49 -9.57 -0.44
N GLY A 748 19.99 -10.66 0.14
CA GLY A 748 20.21 -11.04 1.53
C GLY A 748 21.56 -11.73 1.77
N GLY A 749 22.07 -11.67 3.00
CA GLY A 749 23.36 -12.27 3.36
C GLY A 749 23.44 -13.78 3.11
N GLN A 750 22.36 -14.54 3.37
CA GLN A 750 22.32 -15.98 3.08
C GLN A 750 22.31 -16.26 1.56
N GLU A 751 21.64 -15.40 0.80
CA GLU A 751 21.60 -15.49 -0.66
C GLU A 751 22.98 -15.18 -1.25
N ALA A 752 23.64 -14.16 -0.74
CA ALA A 752 25.00 -13.82 -1.14
C ALA A 752 25.99 -14.97 -0.88
N VAL A 753 25.90 -15.63 0.28
CA VAL A 753 26.74 -16.81 0.60
C VAL A 753 26.48 -17.95 -0.39
N ARG A 754 25.23 -18.24 -0.68
CA ARG A 754 24.85 -19.29 -1.62
C ARG A 754 25.38 -18.99 -3.03
N GLU A 755 25.17 -17.79 -3.53
CA GLU A 755 25.61 -17.38 -4.87
C GLU A 755 27.14 -17.43 -4.97
N CYS A 756 27.84 -16.88 -3.99
CA CYS A 756 29.31 -16.88 -3.95
C CYS A 756 29.92 -18.29 -3.88
N SER A 757 29.19 -19.23 -3.28
CA SER A 757 29.61 -20.63 -3.24
C SER A 757 29.50 -21.32 -4.60
N ILE A 758 28.57 -20.93 -5.43
CA ILE A 758 28.31 -21.47 -6.76
C ILE A 758 29.10 -20.72 -7.83
N ASN A 759 29.14 -19.39 -7.72
CA ASN A 759 29.82 -18.49 -8.65
C ASN A 759 30.76 -17.55 -7.89
N PRO A 760 32.06 -17.93 -7.68
CA PRO A 760 33.02 -17.10 -6.96
C PRO A 760 33.31 -15.73 -7.60
N SER A 761 32.95 -15.53 -8.87
CA SER A 761 33.09 -14.26 -9.57
C SER A 761 31.86 -13.35 -9.45
N SER A 762 30.81 -13.78 -8.75
CA SER A 762 29.61 -12.98 -8.55
C SER A 762 29.91 -11.72 -7.74
N PRO A 763 29.35 -10.55 -8.11
CA PRO A 763 29.44 -9.33 -7.32
C PRO A 763 28.95 -9.49 -5.88
N LEU A 764 28.03 -10.43 -5.62
CA LEU A 764 27.52 -10.74 -4.29
C LEU A 764 28.57 -11.34 -3.36
N CYS A 765 29.72 -11.80 -3.87
CA CYS A 765 30.81 -12.28 -3.04
C CYS A 765 31.40 -11.17 -2.15
N SER A 766 31.32 -9.92 -2.56
CA SER A 766 31.72 -8.77 -1.75
C SER A 766 30.81 -8.58 -0.51
N PHE A 767 29.64 -9.22 -0.47
CA PHE A 767 28.72 -9.19 0.67
C PHE A 767 29.07 -10.24 1.73
N VAL A 768 30.06 -11.11 1.49
CA VAL A 768 30.47 -12.21 2.39
C VAL A 768 31.87 -11.98 2.87
N THR A 769 32.01 -11.63 4.14
CA THR A 769 33.34 -11.53 4.78
C THR A 769 33.69 -12.85 5.47
N ARG A 770 34.79 -13.43 5.06
CA ARG A 770 35.31 -14.68 5.63
C ARG A 770 36.52 -14.39 6.53
N GLY A 771 36.68 -15.18 7.58
CA GLY A 771 37.81 -15.14 8.47
C GLY A 771 39.12 -15.48 7.77
N PRO A 772 40.27 -15.30 8.47
CA PRO A 772 41.58 -15.56 7.89
C PRO A 772 41.74 -17.01 7.47
N THR A 773 42.53 -17.24 6.41
CA THR A 773 42.77 -18.55 5.83
C THR A 773 43.38 -19.59 6.77
N SER A 774 43.99 -19.14 7.88
CA SER A 774 44.57 -20.00 8.95
C SER A 774 43.50 -20.63 9.87
N ALA A 775 42.27 -20.08 9.90
CA ALA A 775 41.12 -20.71 10.56
C ALA A 775 40.50 -21.73 9.59
N SER A 776 40.58 -22.98 9.89
CA SER A 776 39.90 -24.03 9.12
C SER A 776 38.60 -24.39 9.83
N PRO A 777 37.48 -24.40 9.12
CA PRO A 777 37.25 -23.91 7.78
C PRO A 777 36.99 -22.37 7.81
N ARG A 778 37.18 -21.69 6.68
CA ARG A 778 37.01 -20.25 6.52
C ARG A 778 35.64 -19.78 7.03
N ALA A 779 35.55 -19.45 8.29
CA ALA A 779 34.27 -19.04 8.92
C ALA A 779 33.71 -17.79 8.25
N ILE A 780 32.43 -17.74 8.05
CA ILE A 780 31.74 -16.50 7.67
C ILE A 780 31.60 -15.65 8.94
N ILE A 781 32.29 -14.52 8.96
CA ILE A 781 32.33 -13.61 10.13
C ILE A 781 31.38 -12.45 10.01
N GLN A 782 30.95 -12.10 8.78
CA GLN A 782 29.97 -11.05 8.50
C GLN A 782 29.32 -11.27 7.15
N THR A 783 28.07 -10.87 7.03
CA THR A 783 27.38 -10.73 5.75
C THR A 783 26.78 -9.33 5.60
N ARG A 784 26.44 -8.97 4.37
CA ARG A 784 25.73 -7.74 4.03
C ARG A 784 24.42 -8.08 3.32
N THR A 785 23.38 -7.28 3.56
CA THR A 785 22.14 -7.22 2.77
C THR A 785 22.08 -5.85 2.14
N SER A 786 21.97 -5.78 0.82
CA SER A 786 21.92 -4.51 0.09
C SER A 786 21.24 -4.69 -1.26
N SER A 787 20.71 -3.60 -1.81
CA SER A 787 20.13 -3.59 -3.14
C SER A 787 21.20 -3.62 -4.22
N VAL A 788 20.94 -4.37 -5.30
CA VAL A 788 21.84 -4.52 -6.47
C VAL A 788 21.03 -4.61 -7.77
N ASN A 789 21.60 -4.17 -8.88
CA ASN A 789 21.04 -4.31 -10.21
C ASN A 789 21.42 -5.67 -10.83
N LEU A 790 20.70 -6.72 -10.52
CA LEU A 790 21.08 -8.09 -10.94
C LEU A 790 19.94 -8.91 -11.52
N ASN A 791 18.69 -8.46 -11.42
CA ASN A 791 17.54 -9.23 -11.86
C ASN A 791 17.06 -8.81 -13.24
N SER A 792 16.38 -9.74 -13.93
CA SER A 792 15.47 -9.43 -15.01
C SER A 792 14.07 -9.90 -14.66
N GLU A 793 13.06 -9.11 -15.04
CA GLU A 793 11.66 -9.44 -14.86
C GLU A 793 10.93 -9.35 -16.20
N PHE A 794 10.02 -10.29 -16.43
CA PHE A 794 9.21 -10.32 -17.65
C PHE A 794 7.74 -10.53 -17.30
N SER A 795 6.86 -9.73 -17.91
CA SER A 795 5.41 -9.86 -17.78
C SER A 795 4.73 -9.73 -19.13
N ARG A 796 3.77 -10.61 -19.42
CA ARG A 796 2.89 -10.50 -20.58
C ARG A 796 1.48 -10.97 -20.26
N GLY A 797 0.51 -10.38 -20.97
CA GLY A 797 -0.88 -10.72 -20.76
C GLY A 797 -1.82 -9.97 -21.68
N VAL A 798 -3.09 -10.01 -21.30
CA VAL A 798 -4.19 -9.40 -22.04
C VAL A 798 -5.10 -8.66 -21.07
N ASP A 799 -5.40 -7.41 -21.38
CA ASP A 799 -6.43 -6.63 -20.71
C ASP A 799 -7.68 -6.56 -21.62
N PHE A 800 -8.85 -6.73 -21.02
CA PHE A 800 -10.13 -6.70 -21.73
C PHE A 800 -11.06 -5.72 -21.03
N GLU A 801 -11.73 -4.88 -21.82
CA GLU A 801 -12.82 -4.01 -21.37
C GLU A 801 -14.00 -4.10 -22.32
N ALA A 802 -15.20 -4.22 -21.78
CA ALA A 802 -16.46 -4.12 -22.52
C ALA A 802 -17.45 -3.25 -21.74
N SER A 803 -18.14 -2.39 -22.45
CA SER A 803 -19.22 -1.58 -21.88
C SER A 803 -20.39 -1.53 -22.86
N TYR A 804 -21.61 -1.66 -22.35
CA TYR A 804 -22.81 -1.50 -23.15
C TYR A 804 -23.89 -0.79 -22.36
N ARG A 805 -24.31 0.36 -22.87
CA ARG A 805 -25.42 1.14 -22.33
C ARG A 805 -26.70 0.80 -23.11
N ILE A 806 -27.62 0.15 -22.43
CA ILE A 806 -28.90 -0.34 -22.98
C ILE A 806 -30.00 0.65 -22.62
N PRO A 807 -30.55 1.39 -23.56
CA PRO A 807 -31.70 2.25 -23.33
C PRO A 807 -32.99 1.39 -23.26
N LEU A 808 -33.31 0.85 -22.09
CA LEU A 808 -34.41 -0.09 -21.90
C LEU A 808 -35.78 0.52 -22.33
N ASN A 809 -35.90 1.84 -22.31
CA ASN A 809 -37.07 2.55 -22.78
C ASN A 809 -37.37 2.30 -24.25
N THR A 810 -36.39 1.99 -25.11
CA THR A 810 -36.61 1.63 -26.51
C THR A 810 -37.19 0.23 -26.67
N TRP A 811 -36.91 -0.68 -25.73
CA TRP A 811 -37.37 -2.07 -25.76
C TRP A 811 -38.69 -2.27 -25.03
N PHE A 812 -38.92 -1.46 -23.98
CA PHE A 812 -40.12 -1.56 -23.09
C PHE A 812 -40.77 -0.19 -22.88
N ALA A 813 -41.12 0.49 -23.98
CA ALA A 813 -41.62 1.87 -23.96
C ALA A 813 -42.81 2.11 -23.02
N ALA A 814 -43.72 1.14 -22.90
CA ALA A 814 -44.90 1.23 -22.05
C ALA A 814 -44.56 1.32 -20.53
N VAL A 815 -43.50 0.72 -20.09
CA VAL A 815 -43.08 0.66 -18.66
C VAL A 815 -42.02 1.72 -18.32
N ARG A 816 -41.35 2.30 -19.33
CA ARG A 816 -40.25 3.26 -19.17
C ARG A 816 -39.21 2.78 -18.14
N PRO A 817 -38.56 1.65 -18.32
CA PRO A 817 -37.71 1.00 -17.29
C PRO A 817 -36.38 1.69 -17.05
N GLY A 818 -36.05 2.76 -17.81
CA GLY A 818 -34.78 3.50 -17.63
C GLY A 818 -33.62 2.99 -18.47
N ASN A 819 -32.40 3.19 -17.99
CA ASN A 819 -31.15 2.77 -18.66
C ASN A 819 -30.48 1.67 -17.85
N LEU A 820 -29.91 0.68 -18.53
CA LEU A 820 -29.06 -0.34 -17.94
C LEU A 820 -27.66 -0.23 -18.59
N THR A 821 -26.64 -0.08 -17.76
CA THR A 821 -25.24 -0.15 -18.22
C THR A 821 -24.61 -1.44 -17.70
N VAL A 822 -24.04 -2.20 -18.62
CA VAL A 822 -23.25 -3.41 -18.32
C VAL A 822 -21.80 -3.06 -18.61
N ARG A 823 -20.90 -3.27 -17.66
CA ARG A 823 -19.45 -3.09 -17.85
C ARG A 823 -18.71 -4.31 -17.35
N ALA A 824 -17.82 -4.85 -18.18
CA ALA A 824 -16.91 -5.93 -17.83
C ALA A 824 -15.47 -5.46 -18.01
N ILE A 825 -14.64 -5.71 -17.02
CA ILE A 825 -13.20 -5.47 -17.06
C ILE A 825 -12.52 -6.76 -16.63
N ALA A 826 -11.57 -7.26 -17.41
CA ALA A 826 -10.83 -8.47 -17.06
C ALA A 826 -9.36 -8.34 -17.44
N GLY A 827 -8.48 -8.98 -16.66
CA GLY A 827 -7.07 -9.13 -16.95
C GLY A 827 -6.68 -10.61 -16.94
N TYR A 828 -5.88 -10.99 -17.91
CA TYR A 828 -5.26 -12.30 -18.02
C TYR A 828 -3.75 -12.15 -18.04
N ILE A 829 -3.05 -12.71 -17.06
CA ILE A 829 -1.60 -12.77 -17.00
C ILE A 829 -1.17 -14.13 -17.53
N ASP A 830 -0.54 -14.15 -18.70
CA ASP A 830 -0.01 -15.38 -19.32
C ASP A 830 1.30 -15.77 -18.66
N GLU A 831 2.19 -14.80 -18.50
CA GLU A 831 3.49 -15.00 -17.91
C GLU A 831 3.88 -13.84 -17.02
N TYR A 832 4.41 -14.16 -15.85
CA TYR A 832 5.17 -13.28 -14.99
C TYR A 832 6.37 -14.07 -14.48
N SER A 833 7.55 -13.73 -14.90
CA SER A 833 8.77 -14.46 -14.56
C SER A 833 9.86 -13.50 -14.09
N ARG A 834 10.69 -14.03 -13.20
CA ARG A 834 11.86 -13.34 -12.68
C ARG A 834 13.05 -14.28 -12.79
N VAL A 835 14.16 -13.75 -13.27
CA VAL A 835 15.44 -14.42 -13.27
C VAL A 835 16.39 -13.64 -12.38
N SER A 836 17.05 -14.33 -11.46
CA SER A 836 18.11 -13.77 -10.65
C SER A 836 19.31 -14.71 -10.69
N PRO A 837 20.53 -14.24 -10.36
CA PRO A 837 21.68 -15.11 -10.23
C PRO A 837 21.44 -16.29 -9.28
N LEU A 838 20.58 -16.08 -8.27
CA LEU A 838 20.20 -17.07 -7.25
C LEU A 838 19.20 -18.12 -7.73
N THR A 839 18.40 -17.79 -8.70
CA THR A 839 17.39 -18.65 -9.33
C THR A 839 17.47 -18.50 -10.84
N PRO A 840 18.52 -19.09 -11.48
CA PRO A 840 18.71 -18.97 -12.92
C PRO A 840 17.61 -19.68 -13.70
N THR A 841 16.84 -20.57 -13.07
CA THR A 841 15.69 -21.21 -13.69
C THR A 841 14.52 -20.25 -13.68
N GLN A 842 14.09 -19.84 -14.86
CA GLN A 842 12.91 -19.03 -15.04
C GLN A 842 11.65 -19.78 -14.61
N ILE A 843 10.96 -19.27 -13.58
CA ILE A 843 9.69 -19.83 -13.12
C ILE A 843 8.58 -18.84 -13.48
N ASN A 844 7.59 -19.30 -14.23
CA ASN A 844 6.39 -18.51 -14.49
C ASN A 844 5.50 -18.46 -13.24
N LEU A 845 5.50 -17.31 -12.57
CA LEU A 845 4.73 -17.05 -11.34
C LEU A 845 3.26 -16.63 -11.61
N ALA A 846 2.83 -16.46 -12.85
CA ALA A 846 1.43 -16.20 -13.15
C ALA A 846 0.55 -17.36 -12.68
N GLY A 847 -0.45 -17.09 -11.84
CA GLY A 847 -1.26 -18.10 -11.17
C GLY A 847 -0.61 -18.72 -9.92
N ASN A 848 0.42 -18.08 -9.35
CA ASN A 848 1.00 -18.46 -8.07
C ASN A 848 0.23 -17.81 -6.92
N GLY A 849 -0.18 -18.59 -5.93
CA GLY A 849 -1.00 -18.14 -4.80
C GLY A 849 -0.21 -17.71 -3.57
N ILE A 850 1.07 -18.04 -3.50
CA ILE A 850 1.94 -17.62 -2.41
C ILE A 850 2.67 -16.34 -2.80
N ALA A 851 2.58 -15.34 -1.94
CA ALA A 851 3.46 -14.17 -2.04
C ALA A 851 4.87 -14.59 -1.63
N ASN A 852 5.88 -14.31 -2.44
CA ASN A 852 7.25 -14.62 -2.08
C ASN A 852 7.78 -13.55 -1.10
N PRO A 853 7.97 -13.89 0.20
CA PRO A 853 8.55 -12.95 1.16
C PRO A 853 9.97 -12.56 0.71
N GLY A 854 10.25 -11.30 0.58
CA GLY A 854 11.54 -10.76 0.13
C GLY A 854 11.61 -10.37 -1.34
N SER A 855 10.65 -10.76 -2.17
CA SER A 855 10.61 -10.34 -3.57
C SER A 855 9.57 -9.26 -3.89
N GLY A 856 8.75 -8.86 -2.91
CA GLY A 856 7.68 -7.87 -3.11
C GLY A 856 6.54 -8.32 -4.03
N THR A 857 6.55 -9.59 -4.48
CA THR A 857 5.49 -10.13 -5.33
C THR A 857 4.29 -10.54 -4.49
N ALA A 858 3.12 -9.96 -4.79
CA ALA A 858 1.83 -10.43 -4.30
C ALA A 858 1.42 -11.74 -4.99
N ALA A 859 0.42 -12.45 -4.45
CA ALA A 859 -0.23 -13.52 -5.18
C ALA A 859 -0.81 -12.99 -6.50
N LEU A 860 -0.56 -13.69 -7.61
CA LEU A 860 -0.90 -13.26 -8.97
C LEU A 860 -1.85 -14.25 -9.64
N PRO A 861 -3.17 -14.15 -9.46
CA PRO A 861 -4.13 -14.93 -10.22
C PRO A 861 -3.94 -14.70 -11.72
N ARG A 862 -4.00 -15.78 -12.54
CA ARG A 862 -3.95 -15.60 -14.00
C ARG A 862 -5.12 -14.78 -14.54
N ILE A 863 -6.29 -14.93 -13.93
CA ILE A 863 -7.52 -14.24 -14.34
C ILE A 863 -8.09 -13.48 -13.16
N ARG A 864 -8.34 -12.20 -13.36
CA ARG A 864 -9.19 -11.36 -12.50
C ARG A 864 -10.21 -10.64 -13.36
N GLY A 865 -11.40 -10.42 -12.82
CA GLY A 865 -12.43 -9.72 -13.58
C GLY A 865 -13.49 -9.08 -12.70
N ASN A 866 -14.05 -7.99 -13.20
CA ASN A 866 -15.20 -7.31 -12.63
C ASN A 866 -16.31 -7.23 -13.67
N LEU A 867 -17.52 -7.63 -13.30
CA LEU A 867 -18.72 -7.40 -14.08
C LEU A 867 -19.66 -6.53 -13.27
N SER A 868 -19.99 -5.35 -13.77
CA SER A 868 -20.92 -4.43 -13.11
C SER A 868 -22.17 -4.16 -13.94
N LEU A 869 -23.30 -4.04 -13.24
CA LEU A 869 -24.60 -3.70 -13.76
C LEU A 869 -25.09 -2.43 -13.05
N SER A 870 -25.25 -1.34 -13.78
CA SER A 870 -25.82 -0.08 -13.27
C SER A 870 -27.15 0.17 -13.92
N HIS A 871 -28.21 0.26 -13.13
CA HIS A 871 -29.55 0.57 -13.60
C HIS A 871 -30.03 1.90 -13.00
N SER A 872 -30.62 2.75 -13.80
CA SER A 872 -31.20 4.02 -13.36
C SER A 872 -32.57 4.25 -13.94
N ARG A 873 -33.53 4.57 -13.05
CA ARG A 873 -34.93 4.89 -13.41
C ARG A 873 -35.48 5.96 -12.48
N ASN A 874 -35.80 7.12 -13.02
CA ASN A 874 -36.37 8.25 -12.26
C ASN A 874 -35.48 8.60 -11.02
N ALA A 875 -36.07 8.47 -9.83
CA ALA A 875 -35.43 8.73 -8.56
C ALA A 875 -34.61 7.52 -8.04
N PHE A 876 -34.73 6.35 -8.66
CA PHE A 876 -34.08 5.12 -8.18
C PHE A 876 -32.92 4.69 -9.07
N SER A 877 -31.83 4.35 -8.46
CA SER A 877 -30.70 3.70 -9.15
C SER A 877 -30.15 2.53 -8.34
N SER A 878 -29.64 1.54 -9.05
CA SER A 878 -29.03 0.35 -8.45
C SER A 878 -27.73 0.03 -9.16
N PHE A 879 -26.80 -0.48 -8.39
CA PHE A 879 -25.50 -0.97 -8.86
C PHE A 879 -25.27 -2.36 -8.28
N LEU A 880 -24.83 -3.28 -9.11
CA LEU A 880 -24.40 -4.62 -8.71
C LEU A 880 -23.06 -4.92 -9.38
N GLN A 881 -22.09 -5.40 -8.62
CA GLN A 881 -20.79 -5.80 -9.13
C GLN A 881 -20.47 -7.22 -8.69
N MET A 882 -19.97 -8.01 -9.63
CA MET A 882 -19.31 -9.28 -9.35
C MET A 882 -17.80 -9.08 -9.51
N ARG A 883 -17.04 -9.45 -8.49
CA ARG A 883 -15.57 -9.49 -8.51
C ARG A 883 -15.13 -10.94 -8.58
N TYR A 884 -14.43 -11.32 -9.64
CA TYR A 884 -13.94 -12.69 -9.86
C TYR A 884 -12.42 -12.79 -9.71
N ILE A 885 -11.97 -13.78 -8.98
CA ILE A 885 -10.57 -14.15 -8.78
C ILE A 885 -10.43 -15.60 -9.25
N GLY A 886 -9.59 -15.81 -10.26
CA GLY A 886 -9.36 -17.12 -10.84
C GLY A 886 -8.60 -18.06 -9.90
N ARG A 887 -8.70 -19.36 -10.17
CA ARG A 887 -7.94 -20.39 -9.44
C ARG A 887 -6.44 -20.18 -9.57
N MET A 888 -5.69 -20.59 -8.54
CA MET A 888 -4.22 -20.55 -8.52
C MET A 888 -3.66 -21.88 -8.02
N THR A 889 -2.39 -22.13 -8.34
CA THR A 889 -1.55 -23.10 -7.61
C THR A 889 -1.01 -22.38 -6.39
N TRP A 890 -1.13 -22.95 -5.20
CA TRP A 890 -0.67 -22.28 -3.99
C TRP A 890 0.83 -21.93 -4.05
N ASP A 891 1.68 -22.91 -4.38
CA ASP A 891 3.12 -22.70 -4.59
C ASP A 891 3.59 -23.56 -5.77
N LYS A 892 3.97 -22.92 -6.86
CA LYS A 892 4.44 -23.58 -8.09
C LYS A 892 5.79 -24.26 -7.97
N THR A 893 6.55 -23.98 -6.93
CA THR A 893 7.82 -24.63 -6.64
C THR A 893 7.64 -25.97 -5.93
N ARG A 894 6.40 -26.31 -5.50
CA ARG A 894 6.07 -27.50 -4.75
C ARG A 894 5.28 -28.53 -5.58
N ILE A 895 5.53 -29.79 -5.28
CA ILE A 895 4.90 -30.95 -5.93
C ILE A 895 3.88 -31.56 -4.96
N LEU A 896 2.61 -31.62 -5.38
CA LEU A 896 1.53 -32.20 -4.60
C LEU A 896 1.81 -33.69 -4.30
N GLY A 897 1.63 -34.10 -3.05
CA GLY A 897 1.93 -35.44 -2.54
C GLY A 897 3.42 -35.68 -2.20
N VAL A 898 4.34 -34.86 -2.68
CA VAL A 898 5.78 -34.99 -2.44
C VAL A 898 6.29 -33.92 -1.46
N THR A 899 6.18 -32.65 -1.85
CA THR A 899 6.67 -31.53 -1.03
C THR A 899 5.53 -30.71 -0.40
N THR A 900 4.29 -31.02 -0.72
CA THR A 900 3.09 -30.48 -0.06
C THR A 900 1.92 -31.46 -0.17
N ASP A 901 1.03 -31.46 0.81
CA ASP A 901 -0.24 -32.20 0.78
C ASP A 901 -1.40 -31.41 0.19
N TYR A 902 -1.24 -30.08 0.03
CA TYR A 902 -2.25 -29.20 -0.53
C TYR A 902 -1.62 -28.07 -1.34
N ASN A 903 -1.96 -27.98 -2.62
CA ASN A 903 -1.35 -27.01 -3.56
C ASN A 903 -2.38 -26.31 -4.48
N ALA A 904 -3.58 -26.05 -4.00
CA ALA A 904 -4.64 -25.43 -4.77
C ALA A 904 -5.25 -24.23 -4.05
N VAL A 905 -5.54 -23.16 -4.79
CA VAL A 905 -6.37 -22.04 -4.34
C VAL A 905 -7.59 -21.98 -5.27
N PRO A 906 -8.80 -22.28 -4.79
CA PRO A 906 -10.00 -22.25 -5.60
C PRO A 906 -10.34 -20.86 -6.12
N SER A 907 -11.06 -20.81 -7.25
CA SER A 907 -11.61 -19.54 -7.74
C SER A 907 -12.70 -19.02 -6.81
N THR A 908 -12.81 -17.68 -6.74
CA THR A 908 -13.75 -17.01 -5.84
C THR A 908 -14.45 -15.86 -6.55
N ALA A 909 -15.74 -15.69 -6.28
CA ALA A 909 -16.50 -14.52 -6.70
C ALA A 909 -17.17 -13.86 -5.50
N TYR A 910 -17.04 -12.54 -5.40
CA TYR A 910 -17.78 -11.70 -4.45
C TYR A 910 -18.79 -10.85 -5.19
N PHE A 911 -19.88 -10.53 -4.53
CA PHE A 911 -20.94 -9.66 -5.06
C PHE A 911 -21.12 -8.47 -4.14
N ASP A 912 -21.09 -7.27 -4.72
CA ASP A 912 -21.29 -6.00 -4.03
C ASP A 912 -22.46 -5.27 -4.67
N GLY A 913 -23.29 -4.60 -3.87
CA GLY A 913 -24.45 -3.90 -4.37
C GLY A 913 -24.67 -2.53 -3.73
N GLN A 914 -25.30 -1.62 -4.47
CA GLN A 914 -25.77 -0.33 -3.96
C GLN A 914 -27.16 -0.02 -4.49
N LEU A 915 -28.02 0.41 -3.61
CA LEU A 915 -29.33 0.99 -3.94
C LEU A 915 -29.31 2.46 -3.57
N THR A 916 -29.71 3.32 -4.48
CA THR A 916 -29.74 4.78 -4.26
C THR A 916 -31.16 5.30 -4.59
N TYR A 917 -31.68 6.13 -3.70
CA TYR A 917 -32.94 6.81 -3.88
C TYR A 917 -32.75 8.32 -3.80
N ARG A 918 -33.07 9.02 -4.89
CA ARG A 918 -33.06 10.49 -4.96
C ARG A 918 -34.30 11.02 -4.27
N LEU A 919 -34.08 11.79 -3.21
CA LEU A 919 -35.15 12.41 -2.45
C LEU A 919 -35.87 13.47 -3.29
N PRO A 920 -37.14 13.73 -3.02
CA PRO A 920 -37.87 14.88 -3.60
C PRO A 920 -37.10 16.19 -3.33
N LYS A 921 -37.08 17.08 -4.32
CA LYS A 921 -36.40 18.37 -4.18
C LYS A 921 -37.06 19.21 -3.10
N LEU A 922 -36.39 19.44 -1.99
CA LEU A 922 -36.84 20.30 -0.90
C LEU A 922 -36.79 21.78 -1.30
N ARG A 923 -35.89 22.16 -2.19
CA ARG A 923 -35.71 23.51 -2.73
C ARG A 923 -35.17 23.42 -4.17
N GLN A 924 -35.48 24.41 -5.00
CA GLN A 924 -34.93 24.50 -6.34
C GLN A 924 -33.40 24.54 -6.29
N GLY A 925 -32.74 23.69 -7.05
CA GLY A 925 -31.27 23.55 -7.06
C GLY A 925 -30.74 22.51 -6.08
N TRP A 926 -31.50 22.06 -5.08
CA TRP A 926 -31.05 21.05 -4.11
C TRP A 926 -31.36 19.64 -4.60
N GLU A 927 -30.34 18.81 -4.65
CA GLU A 927 -30.44 17.39 -4.93
C GLU A 927 -29.90 16.61 -3.74
N SER A 928 -30.70 15.72 -3.18
CA SER A 928 -30.30 14.84 -2.08
C SER A 928 -30.62 13.41 -2.43
N GLU A 929 -29.75 12.50 -2.05
CA GLU A 929 -29.95 11.06 -2.25
C GLU A 929 -29.53 10.28 -1.00
N VAL A 930 -30.31 9.26 -0.69
CA VAL A 930 -29.96 8.25 0.31
C VAL A 930 -29.50 7.01 -0.41
N TYR A 931 -28.44 6.39 0.06
CA TYR A 931 -27.95 5.13 -0.51
C TYR A 931 -27.67 4.08 0.56
N LEU A 932 -27.94 2.83 0.19
CA LEU A 932 -27.54 1.65 0.94
C LEU A 932 -26.54 0.86 0.09
N ASN A 933 -25.30 0.77 0.57
CA ASN A 933 -24.25 -0.04 -0.04
C ASN A 933 -24.03 -1.31 0.80
N VAL A 934 -23.94 -2.45 0.15
CA VAL A 934 -23.65 -3.74 0.79
C VAL A 934 -22.50 -4.40 0.05
N ALA A 935 -21.36 -4.51 0.71
CA ALA A 935 -20.23 -5.28 0.21
C ALA A 935 -20.36 -6.75 0.64
N ASN A 936 -19.87 -7.66 -0.19
CA ASN A 936 -19.93 -9.12 0.01
C ASN A 936 -21.36 -9.59 0.35
N LEU A 937 -22.31 -9.30 -0.55
CA LEU A 937 -23.76 -9.62 -0.40
C LEU A 937 -24.06 -11.04 0.06
N LEU A 938 -23.24 -12.01 -0.36
CA LEU A 938 -23.44 -13.43 -0.05
C LEU A 938 -22.72 -13.88 1.23
N ASP A 939 -22.06 -12.93 1.94
CA ASP A 939 -21.30 -13.20 3.17
C ASP A 939 -20.29 -14.34 2.99
N ARG A 940 -19.57 -14.32 1.86
CA ARG A 940 -18.62 -15.37 1.51
C ARG A 940 -17.34 -15.21 2.30
N ASP A 941 -16.93 -16.27 2.99
CA ASP A 941 -15.66 -16.34 3.69
C ASP A 941 -14.45 -16.22 2.74
N PRO A 942 -13.31 -15.75 3.24
CA PRO A 942 -12.09 -15.70 2.45
C PRO A 942 -11.60 -17.09 2.07
N THR A 943 -11.12 -17.21 0.83
CA THR A 943 -10.56 -18.46 0.34
C THR A 943 -9.25 -18.79 1.05
N TYR A 944 -9.05 -20.05 1.41
CA TYR A 944 -7.79 -20.52 1.97
C TYR A 944 -6.65 -20.37 0.95
N ALA A 945 -5.74 -19.47 1.25
CA ALA A 945 -4.58 -19.11 0.44
C ALA A 945 -3.46 -18.53 1.32
N PRO A 946 -2.78 -19.37 2.13
CA PRO A 946 -1.81 -18.89 3.10
C PRO A 946 -0.65 -18.19 2.40
N ARG A 947 -0.26 -17.00 2.91
CA ARG A 947 0.76 -16.15 2.28
C ARG A 947 2.17 -16.70 2.37
N ALA A 948 2.46 -17.56 3.33
CA ALA A 948 3.76 -18.18 3.55
C ALA A 948 3.60 -19.48 4.33
N THR A 949 4.69 -20.22 4.48
CA THR A 949 4.78 -21.34 5.43
C THR A 949 5.21 -20.83 6.79
N GLY A 950 4.64 -21.38 7.87
CA GLY A 950 5.11 -21.10 9.24
C GLY A 950 4.04 -20.61 10.23
N ALA A 951 4.47 -19.97 11.35
CA ALA A 951 3.68 -19.65 12.53
C ALA A 951 2.69 -18.52 12.43
N THR A 952 3.00 -17.55 11.62
CA THR A 952 2.26 -16.29 11.56
C THR A 952 1.73 -15.96 10.17
N PRO A 953 1.71 -16.89 9.21
CA PRO A 953 1.12 -16.59 7.92
C PRO A 953 -0.39 -16.48 8.13
N LEU A 954 -0.96 -15.46 7.51
CA LEU A 954 -2.41 -15.38 7.36
C LEU A 954 -2.91 -16.60 6.57
N PRO A 955 -4.02 -17.23 6.97
CA PRO A 955 -4.57 -18.39 6.27
C PRO A 955 -5.15 -18.05 4.88
N THR A 956 -5.16 -16.77 4.54
CA THR A 956 -5.64 -16.22 3.28
C THR A 956 -4.81 -15.02 2.85
N ASP A 957 -4.85 -14.63 1.57
CA ASP A 957 -4.25 -13.38 1.11
C ASP A 957 -5.24 -12.22 1.26
N PRO A 958 -5.00 -11.29 2.20
CA PRO A 958 -5.90 -10.16 2.48
C PRO A 958 -5.96 -9.13 1.36
N GLY A 959 -5.02 -9.14 0.44
CA GLY A 959 -5.02 -8.26 -0.72
C GLY A 959 -5.95 -8.74 -1.84
N LEU A 960 -6.33 -10.02 -1.83
CA LEU A 960 -7.19 -10.63 -2.83
C LEU A 960 -8.57 -10.99 -2.28
N PHE A 961 -8.64 -11.52 -1.05
CA PHE A 961 -9.86 -12.10 -0.49
C PHE A 961 -10.42 -11.24 0.63
N ASP A 962 -11.75 -11.08 0.63
CA ASP A 962 -12.45 -10.33 1.67
C ASP A 962 -12.39 -11.07 3.02
N GLN A 963 -11.89 -10.37 4.04
CA GLN A 963 -11.76 -10.89 5.40
C GLN A 963 -12.80 -10.32 6.36
N VAL A 964 -13.56 -9.31 5.94
CA VAL A 964 -14.55 -8.64 6.78
C VAL A 964 -15.86 -9.39 6.81
N GLY A 965 -16.26 -10.01 5.68
CA GLY A 965 -17.59 -10.54 5.46
C GLY A 965 -18.58 -9.46 5.01
N ARG A 966 -19.87 -9.70 5.16
CA ARG A 966 -20.91 -8.75 4.72
C ARG A 966 -20.85 -7.45 5.47
N MET A 967 -20.76 -6.34 4.73
CA MET A 967 -20.65 -4.98 5.25
C MET A 967 -21.82 -4.13 4.76
N PHE A 968 -22.53 -3.48 5.67
CA PHE A 968 -23.63 -2.57 5.37
C PHE A 968 -23.21 -1.12 5.56
N ARG A 969 -23.56 -0.24 4.61
CA ARG A 969 -23.27 1.19 4.67
C ARG A 969 -24.48 1.98 4.24
N LEU A 970 -24.93 2.87 5.09
CA LEU A 970 -26.03 3.82 4.81
C LEU A 970 -25.45 5.22 4.68
N GLY A 971 -25.77 5.92 3.61
CA GLY A 971 -25.26 7.28 3.42
C GLY A 971 -26.30 8.25 2.86
N LEU A 972 -25.99 9.52 3.06
CA LEU A 972 -26.74 10.68 2.57
C LEU A 972 -25.79 11.58 1.80
N ARG A 973 -26.09 11.84 0.53
CA ARG A 973 -25.39 12.84 -0.29
C ARG A 973 -26.30 14.00 -0.58
N THR A 974 -25.73 15.20 -0.55
CA THR A 974 -26.44 16.40 -0.99
C THR A 974 -25.57 17.21 -1.93
N LYS A 975 -26.22 17.88 -2.89
CA LYS A 975 -25.57 18.80 -3.83
C LYS A 975 -26.51 19.96 -4.13
N PHE A 976 -25.98 21.20 -4.16
CA PHE A 976 -26.71 22.40 -4.60
C PHE A 976 -25.76 23.43 -5.23
#